data_492d5d1087e88b3527fe199d04fdd757
#
_entry.id   492d5d1087e88b3527fe199d04fdd757
#
_cell.length_a   1.000
_cell.length_b   1.000
_cell.length_c   1.000
_cell.angle_alpha   90.00
_cell.angle_beta   90.00
_cell.angle_gamma   90.00
#
_symmetry.space_group_name_H-M   'P 1'
#
loop_
_entity.id
_entity.type
_entity.pdbx_description
1 polymer ?
#
loop_
_entity_poly.entity_id
_entity_poly.type
_entity_poly.pdbx_seq_one_letter_code
_entity_poly.pdbx_strand_id
1 'polypeptide(L)'
;MPKRSSIRRWSVILTLCATSAFAQDSKYVPGGQWEQMMIAAPSCYAPNDQWDPADGDRTCETHAAWLSDITHWRAERRIRIGYDGTRYQLPSLQWTQRSFIQPQMMVQDRYFYDPISGKYTVDRYLDDLDVRYGGIDAVLIWPTYPNLGIDDRNQLDMIASMPGGIAGVKQMVADFHRRGVHVFFPMMMWDQGTHDPKQPWPDAIAQLMAQIDADGINGDTQDGIPLSFVQAAEKMGHPLAYQPEGPPHDEAVAWNLMTWGQYKFQFAPSVDRYKWLEPRHMVNISDRWNRDKNDDLQFAFFNGVGWESWENIWGIWNGISPRDAEATRRMAAMERSLAPFLHSAGWEPFFPTTSYGVFASRWPLEKSTLWTIVNRNEYDIADTELSLPKLDGARYFDLYHGLESSPNQTREGKSARLTIPIEAHGFGALLQVIGEPDSSIVQLMSKIKSMTTKPLASYSKDRITLKQRIVEIKPTDIRSTQPSPSSAEMVRIAGGDYVFAVGGIEIEGSDDEGVDVQYPWEDSPRRFHQHFMHIDAFDIDKYPVTNKEFKSFLDATHYRPKDDLNFLKDWQQGNYPRDWENKPVTWVSLDDARAYAAWAGKRLPHEWEWQYALQGPEHDRKYPWGNTWRSDAVPVPDQGRTMHGPDDVAAHPAGASAYGVFDMVGNVWQWTDEYVDDHTRSAILRGGSYYQPQGSRWYFPQAYASNQHGKLLLMAPSIDRSGTLGFRCVRDTPKTEP
;
A
#
# COMPACT_ATOMS: atom_id res chain seq x y z
N MET A 1 -25.74 -33.80 -35.63
CA MET A 1 -24.37 -33.39 -35.47
C MET A 1 -24.38 -31.88 -35.29
N PRO A 2 -24.19 -31.34 -34.09
CA PRO A 2 -24.01 -29.89 -33.91
C PRO A 2 -22.52 -29.54 -33.81
N LYS A 3 -22.18 -28.46 -34.50
CA LYS A 3 -20.86 -27.88 -34.53
C LYS A 3 -20.51 -27.28 -33.15
N ARG A 4 -19.37 -27.70 -32.60
CA ARG A 4 -18.77 -27.09 -31.40
C ARG A 4 -18.24 -25.69 -31.77
N SER A 5 -18.78 -24.67 -31.13
CA SER A 5 -18.19 -23.32 -31.14
C SER A 5 -17.05 -23.27 -30.12
N SER A 6 -15.86 -23.00 -30.62
CA SER A 6 -14.67 -22.79 -29.80
C SER A 6 -14.77 -21.41 -29.09
N ILE A 7 -14.97 -21.44 -27.81
CA ILE A 7 -14.77 -20.28 -26.93
C ILE A 7 -13.25 -20.03 -26.90
N ARG A 8 -12.79 -18.97 -27.54
CA ARG A 8 -11.45 -18.43 -27.37
C ARG A 8 -11.36 -17.82 -25.98
N ARG A 9 -10.69 -18.52 -25.09
CA ARG A 9 -10.17 -17.93 -23.85
C ARG A 9 -9.13 -16.87 -24.27
N TRP A 10 -9.43 -15.61 -24.00
CA TRP A 10 -8.42 -14.56 -23.97
C TRP A 10 -7.63 -14.73 -22.68
N SER A 11 -6.54 -15.48 -22.75
CA SER A 11 -5.49 -15.38 -21.76
C SER A 11 -4.87 -14.00 -21.95
N VAL A 12 -5.13 -13.11 -21.02
CA VAL A 12 -4.32 -11.90 -20.85
C VAL A 12 -2.95 -12.39 -20.41
N ILE A 13 -2.07 -12.55 -21.37
CA ILE A 13 -0.64 -12.68 -21.12
C ILE A 13 -0.24 -11.29 -20.61
N LEU A 14 -0.08 -11.16 -19.27
CA LEU A 14 0.85 -10.16 -18.75
C LEU A 14 2.20 -10.48 -19.39
N THR A 15 2.49 -9.79 -20.46
CA THR A 15 3.84 -9.70 -20.97
C THR A 15 4.58 -8.86 -19.91
N LEU A 16 5.13 -9.54 -18.89
CA LEU A 16 6.34 -9.03 -18.29
C LEU A 16 7.25 -8.75 -19.49
N CYS A 17 7.48 -7.47 -19.77
CA CYS A 17 8.63 -7.06 -20.52
C CYS A 17 9.85 -7.43 -19.65
N ALA A 18 10.19 -8.72 -19.64
CA ALA A 18 11.56 -9.12 -19.45
C ALA A 18 12.29 -8.50 -20.65
N THR A 19 12.75 -7.27 -20.49
CA THR A 19 13.90 -6.83 -21.24
C THR A 19 14.93 -7.88 -20.90
N SER A 20 15.24 -8.74 -21.87
CA SER A 20 16.41 -9.58 -21.85
C SER A 20 17.62 -8.67 -21.69
N ALA A 21 17.89 -8.26 -20.45
CA ALA A 21 19.19 -7.78 -20.06
C ALA A 21 20.13 -8.91 -20.44
N PHE A 22 21.10 -8.58 -21.23
CA PHE A 22 22.15 -9.47 -21.71
C PHE A 22 22.60 -10.36 -20.55
N ALA A 23 22.14 -11.61 -20.56
CA ALA A 23 22.74 -12.66 -19.79
C ALA A 23 24.14 -12.82 -20.36
N GLN A 24 25.10 -12.12 -19.81
CA GLN A 24 26.49 -12.52 -20.00
C GLN A 24 26.59 -13.88 -19.36
N ASP A 25 26.95 -14.89 -20.18
CA ASP A 25 27.22 -16.24 -19.73
C ASP A 25 28.21 -16.21 -18.56
N SER A 26 27.69 -16.22 -17.35
CA SER A 26 28.50 -16.40 -16.16
C SER A 26 28.87 -17.87 -16.08
N LYS A 27 30.10 -18.17 -16.31
CA LYS A 27 30.64 -19.53 -16.21
C LYS A 27 30.55 -20.17 -14.83
N TYR A 28 30.05 -19.40 -13.83
CA TYR A 28 30.12 -19.76 -12.42
C TYR A 28 28.78 -19.69 -11.67
N VAL A 29 27.69 -19.51 -12.36
CA VAL A 29 26.36 -19.53 -11.73
C VAL A 29 25.78 -20.94 -11.92
N PRO A 30 25.70 -21.76 -10.88
CA PRO A 30 25.02 -23.04 -10.99
C PRO A 30 23.53 -22.78 -11.28
N GLY A 31 23.12 -23.11 -12.51
CA GLY A 31 21.74 -23.31 -12.87
C GLY A 31 20.78 -22.12 -12.81
N GLY A 32 21.24 -20.88 -12.85
CA GLY A 32 20.34 -19.69 -12.92
C GLY A 32 19.43 -19.44 -11.70
N GLN A 33 19.40 -20.36 -10.74
CA GLN A 33 18.53 -20.24 -9.56
C GLN A 33 18.92 -19.08 -8.61
N TRP A 34 20.12 -18.55 -8.72
CA TRP A 34 20.64 -17.47 -7.87
C TRP A 34 20.58 -16.09 -8.55
N GLU A 35 20.02 -16.01 -9.72
CA GLU A 35 19.69 -14.74 -10.37
C GLU A 35 18.29 -14.20 -9.98
N GLN A 36 17.56 -14.97 -9.17
CA GLN A 36 16.30 -14.53 -8.57
C GLN A 36 16.57 -13.76 -7.27
N MET A 37 15.55 -13.07 -6.74
CA MET A 37 15.62 -12.34 -5.46
C MET A 37 16.09 -13.23 -4.29
N MET A 38 15.90 -14.55 -4.42
CA MET A 38 16.04 -15.50 -3.35
C MET A 38 17.00 -16.61 -3.72
N ILE A 39 17.86 -16.98 -2.79
CA ILE A 39 18.70 -18.16 -2.90
C ILE A 39 17.96 -19.33 -2.25
N ALA A 40 17.72 -20.39 -3.00
CA ALA A 40 17.03 -21.57 -2.49
C ALA A 40 17.81 -22.23 -1.35
N ALA A 41 17.09 -22.85 -0.43
CA ALA A 41 17.66 -23.70 0.60
C ALA A 41 18.49 -24.84 0.01
N PRO A 42 19.48 -25.40 0.73
CA PRO A 42 20.16 -26.63 0.33
C PRO A 42 19.13 -27.72 0.03
N SER A 43 19.36 -28.52 -1.00
CA SER A 43 18.37 -29.49 -1.53
C SER A 43 17.86 -30.50 -0.48
N CYS A 44 18.65 -30.76 0.57
CA CYS A 44 18.22 -31.58 1.70
C CYS A 44 17.20 -30.92 2.62
N TYR A 45 17.05 -29.59 2.58
CA TYR A 45 16.15 -28.81 3.44
C TYR A 45 14.93 -28.26 2.70
N ALA A 46 14.87 -28.47 1.38
CA ALA A 46 13.75 -28.07 0.55
C ALA A 46 12.76 -29.23 0.43
N PRO A 47 11.84 -29.45 1.37
CA PRO A 47 10.75 -30.35 1.12
C PRO A 47 9.86 -29.68 0.06
N ASN A 48 9.77 -30.30 -1.09
CA ASN A 48 8.55 -30.18 -1.85
C ASN A 48 7.42 -30.70 -0.94
N ASP A 49 6.17 -30.32 -1.17
CA ASP A 49 4.97 -30.87 -0.53
C ASP A 49 4.87 -32.42 -0.63
N GLN A 50 5.88 -33.06 -1.18
CA GLN A 50 6.07 -34.49 -1.45
C GLN A 50 7.29 -35.07 -0.75
N TRP A 51 7.70 -34.53 0.40
CA TRP A 51 8.78 -35.14 1.15
C TRP A 51 8.35 -36.50 1.70
N ASP A 52 8.86 -37.58 1.09
CA ASP A 52 8.73 -38.93 1.60
C ASP A 52 10.02 -39.29 2.36
N PRO A 53 9.95 -39.57 3.68
CA PRO A 53 11.10 -40.04 4.46
C PRO A 53 11.70 -41.35 3.91
N ALA A 54 10.93 -42.09 3.08
CA ALA A 54 11.39 -43.33 2.42
C ALA A 54 12.25 -43.08 1.18
N ASP A 55 12.32 -41.84 0.67
CA ASP A 55 13.17 -41.46 -0.48
C ASP A 55 14.67 -41.34 -0.07
N GLY A 56 15.19 -42.36 0.59
CA GLY A 56 16.56 -42.44 1.14
C GLY A 56 17.69 -42.40 0.14
N ASP A 57 17.45 -42.12 -1.13
CA ASP A 57 18.45 -42.21 -2.22
C ASP A 57 18.66 -40.89 -2.98
N ARG A 58 18.22 -39.75 -2.41
CA ARG A 58 18.61 -38.46 -2.99
C ARG A 58 20.01 -38.10 -2.49
N THR A 59 20.94 -38.02 -3.41
CA THR A 59 22.23 -37.32 -3.23
C THR A 59 21.93 -35.83 -3.04
N CYS A 60 21.56 -35.44 -1.83
CA CYS A 60 21.38 -34.02 -1.56
C CYS A 60 22.73 -33.33 -1.41
N GLU A 61 22.79 -32.09 -1.90
CA GLU A 61 23.90 -31.20 -1.65
C GLU A 61 24.08 -31.01 -0.13
N THR A 62 25.30 -31.24 0.37
CA THR A 62 25.56 -30.99 1.81
C THR A 62 25.49 -29.50 2.10
N HIS A 63 25.07 -29.13 3.32
CA HIS A 63 25.09 -27.73 3.78
C HIS A 63 26.47 -27.07 3.55
N ALA A 64 27.57 -27.79 3.82
CA ALA A 64 28.93 -27.25 3.65
C ALA A 64 29.27 -26.97 2.17
N ALA A 65 28.89 -27.84 1.24
CA ALA A 65 29.08 -27.62 -0.19
C ALA A 65 28.25 -26.43 -0.67
N TRP A 66 26.96 -26.42 -0.37
CA TRP A 66 26.06 -25.33 -0.69
C TRP A 66 26.55 -23.97 -0.15
N LEU A 67 26.93 -23.89 1.12
CA LEU A 67 27.45 -22.67 1.73
C LEU A 67 28.76 -22.20 1.06
N SER A 68 29.62 -23.14 0.70
CA SER A 68 30.83 -22.85 -0.07
C SER A 68 30.48 -22.21 -1.42
N ASP A 69 29.52 -22.78 -2.14
CA ASP A 69 29.14 -22.32 -3.46
C ASP A 69 28.50 -20.93 -3.45
N ILE A 70 27.56 -20.67 -2.56
CA ILE A 70 26.97 -19.34 -2.43
C ILE A 70 27.97 -18.28 -1.94
N THR A 71 28.98 -18.70 -1.15
CA THR A 71 30.07 -17.81 -0.68
C THR A 71 31.00 -17.45 -1.85
N HIS A 72 31.39 -18.42 -2.68
CA HIS A 72 32.16 -18.16 -3.89
C HIS A 72 31.41 -17.29 -4.87
N TRP A 73 30.12 -17.56 -5.10
CA TRP A 73 29.25 -16.73 -5.91
C TRP A 73 29.23 -15.26 -5.42
N ARG A 74 29.04 -15.03 -4.11
CA ARG A 74 29.05 -13.68 -3.54
C ARG A 74 30.35 -12.95 -3.79
N ALA A 75 31.49 -13.61 -3.57
CA ALA A 75 32.81 -13.02 -3.76
C ALA A 75 33.06 -12.68 -5.24
N GLU A 76 32.76 -13.60 -6.16
CA GLU A 76 32.89 -13.41 -7.60
C GLU A 76 31.94 -12.31 -8.11
N ARG A 77 30.68 -12.34 -7.65
CA ARG A 77 29.68 -11.37 -8.08
C ARG A 77 30.06 -9.94 -7.69
N ARG A 78 30.57 -9.72 -6.47
CA ARG A 78 31.06 -8.40 -6.04
C ARG A 78 32.21 -7.89 -6.92
N ILE A 79 33.13 -8.75 -7.34
CA ILE A 79 34.20 -8.36 -8.27
C ILE A 79 33.63 -7.99 -9.63
N ARG A 80 32.73 -8.81 -10.17
CA ARG A 80 32.14 -8.62 -11.49
C ARG A 80 31.40 -7.31 -11.63
N ILE A 81 30.60 -6.92 -10.61
CA ILE A 81 29.82 -5.68 -10.60
C ILE A 81 30.63 -4.48 -10.12
N GLY A 82 31.91 -4.64 -9.78
CA GLY A 82 32.71 -3.54 -9.22
C GLY A 82 32.11 -2.98 -7.93
N TYR A 83 31.58 -3.87 -7.06
CA TYR A 83 30.84 -3.49 -5.87
C TYR A 83 31.62 -2.52 -4.98
N ASP A 84 30.99 -1.38 -4.63
CA ASP A 84 31.47 -0.40 -3.65
C ASP A 84 30.44 -0.19 -2.54
N GLY A 85 30.77 -0.61 -1.34
CA GLY A 85 29.91 -0.49 -0.14
C GLY A 85 30.14 0.78 0.69
N THR A 86 30.82 1.80 0.16
CA THR A 86 31.15 3.02 0.93
C THR A 86 29.92 3.81 1.35
N ARG A 87 28.84 3.76 0.55
CA ARG A 87 27.59 4.45 0.86
C ARG A 87 26.92 3.94 2.14
N TYR A 88 27.08 2.66 2.49
CA TYR A 88 26.62 2.10 3.76
C TYR A 88 27.37 2.65 4.99
N GLN A 89 28.44 3.39 4.78
CA GLN A 89 29.24 4.01 5.85
C GLN A 89 28.86 5.48 6.08
N LEU A 90 28.00 6.07 5.25
CA LEU A 90 27.55 7.46 5.40
C LEU A 90 26.75 7.61 6.70
N PRO A 91 27.17 8.49 7.63
CA PRO A 91 26.47 8.64 8.91
C PRO A 91 24.98 8.96 8.78
N SER A 92 24.62 9.77 7.77
CA SER A 92 23.23 10.16 7.48
C SER A 92 22.35 9.01 6.99
N LEU A 93 22.93 7.89 6.57
CA LEU A 93 22.20 6.74 6.03
C LEU A 93 22.38 5.45 6.84
N GLN A 94 23.13 5.47 7.94
CA GLN A 94 23.34 4.27 8.76
C GLN A 94 22.06 3.75 9.42
N TRP A 95 21.06 4.60 9.62
CA TRP A 95 19.77 4.21 10.16
C TRP A 95 19.07 3.15 9.29
N THR A 96 19.31 3.15 7.97
CA THR A 96 18.72 2.17 7.03
C THR A 96 19.02 0.74 7.43
N GLN A 97 20.19 0.49 8.00
CA GLN A 97 20.64 -0.84 8.44
C GLN A 97 19.87 -1.36 9.67
N ARG A 98 19.05 -0.53 10.30
CA ARG A 98 18.27 -0.84 11.50
C ARG A 98 16.77 -0.56 11.33
N SER A 99 16.34 -0.30 10.12
CA SER A 99 14.92 -0.06 9.76
C SER A 99 14.17 -1.39 9.63
N PHE A 100 13.98 -2.11 10.74
CA PHE A 100 13.37 -3.43 10.73
C PHE A 100 11.85 -3.41 10.56
N ILE A 101 11.16 -2.39 11.07
CA ILE A 101 9.71 -2.29 11.00
C ILE A 101 9.33 -1.02 10.25
N GLN A 102 8.69 -1.21 9.10
CA GLN A 102 8.24 -0.13 8.23
C GLN A 102 6.80 -0.39 7.76
N PRO A 103 5.80 0.32 8.26
CA PRO A 103 4.48 0.26 7.66
C PRO A 103 4.42 1.07 6.37
N GLN A 104 3.71 0.54 5.38
CA GLN A 104 3.17 1.35 4.30
C GLN A 104 1.81 1.87 4.71
N MET A 105 1.68 3.19 4.80
CA MET A 105 0.52 3.86 5.32
C MET A 105 -0.18 4.68 4.24
N MET A 106 -1.40 4.32 3.91
CA MET A 106 -2.27 5.14 3.07
C MET A 106 -2.65 6.40 3.83
N VAL A 107 -2.51 7.56 3.18
CA VAL A 107 -2.79 8.87 3.83
C VAL A 107 -4.24 9.03 4.29
N GLN A 108 -5.14 8.20 3.77
CA GLN A 108 -6.56 8.17 4.17
C GLN A 108 -6.79 7.49 5.53
N ASP A 109 -5.74 6.93 6.17
CA ASP A 109 -5.84 6.30 7.48
C ASP A 109 -6.25 7.30 8.58
N ARG A 110 -7.28 6.94 9.36
CA ARG A 110 -7.86 7.82 10.38
C ARG A 110 -7.04 7.95 11.66
N TYR A 111 -6.14 7.04 11.91
CA TYR A 111 -5.17 7.22 12.98
C TYR A 111 -4.08 8.22 12.59
N PHE A 112 -3.82 8.40 11.29
CA PHE A 112 -2.83 9.32 10.77
C PHE A 112 -3.37 10.74 10.54
N TYR A 113 -4.60 10.85 10.05
CA TYR A 113 -5.22 12.15 9.76
C TYR A 113 -6.66 12.19 10.26
N ASP A 114 -6.99 13.22 11.05
CA ASP A 114 -8.35 13.48 11.50
C ASP A 114 -9.02 14.55 10.61
N PRO A 115 -9.98 14.17 9.75
CA PRO A 115 -10.64 15.11 8.84
C PRO A 115 -11.58 16.08 9.55
N ILE A 116 -12.01 15.79 10.79
CA ILE A 116 -12.90 16.65 11.55
C ILE A 116 -12.12 17.86 12.07
N SER A 117 -10.97 17.61 12.69
CA SER A 117 -10.09 18.67 13.17
C SER A 117 -9.20 19.26 12.08
N GLY A 118 -9.03 18.56 10.93
CA GLY A 118 -8.16 18.96 9.85
C GLY A 118 -6.68 18.85 10.20
N LYS A 119 -6.28 17.85 11.00
CA LYS A 119 -4.92 17.75 11.52
C LYS A 119 -4.32 16.38 11.26
N TYR A 120 -3.01 16.35 10.99
CA TYR A 120 -2.20 15.14 11.09
C TYR A 120 -2.13 14.70 12.55
N THR A 121 -2.40 13.43 12.80
CA THR A 121 -2.41 12.82 14.14
C THR A 121 -1.27 11.81 14.26
N VAL A 122 -0.05 12.25 13.92
CA VAL A 122 1.15 11.42 13.90
C VAL A 122 1.37 10.72 15.24
N ASP A 123 1.24 11.42 16.36
CA ASP A 123 1.40 10.80 17.68
C ASP A 123 0.38 9.68 17.91
N ARG A 124 -0.89 9.88 17.57
CA ARG A 124 -1.93 8.84 17.69
C ARG A 124 -1.60 7.60 16.86
N TYR A 125 -1.12 7.80 15.65
CA TYR A 125 -0.71 6.71 14.76
C TYR A 125 0.47 5.94 15.35
N LEU A 126 1.50 6.65 15.82
CA LEU A 126 2.68 6.04 16.41
C LEU A 126 2.40 5.38 17.77
N ASP A 127 1.55 5.96 18.61
CA ASP A 127 1.16 5.36 19.89
C ASP A 127 0.44 4.01 19.70
N ASP A 128 -0.41 3.90 18.67
CA ASP A 128 -1.04 2.63 18.31
C ASP A 128 0.00 1.58 17.87
N LEU A 129 0.95 1.98 17.03
CA LEU A 129 2.01 1.08 16.58
C LEU A 129 3.02 0.73 17.68
N ASP A 130 3.27 1.64 18.63
CA ASP A 130 4.07 1.34 19.82
C ASP A 130 3.46 0.20 20.64
N VAL A 131 2.13 0.22 20.81
CA VAL A 131 1.41 -0.83 21.53
C VAL A 131 1.44 -2.16 20.78
N ARG A 132 1.21 -2.14 19.45
CA ARG A 132 1.06 -3.35 18.65
C ARG A 132 2.39 -3.94 18.20
N TYR A 133 3.32 -3.12 17.72
CA TYR A 133 4.59 -3.56 17.12
C TYR A 133 5.83 -3.29 17.99
N GLY A 134 5.67 -2.55 19.09
CA GLY A 134 6.80 -2.05 19.87
C GLY A 134 7.54 -0.90 19.17
N GLY A 135 6.80 -0.09 18.41
CA GLY A 135 7.27 1.02 17.61
C GLY A 135 7.70 0.64 16.19
N ILE A 136 7.95 1.66 15.37
CA ILE A 136 8.42 1.53 14.00
C ILE A 136 9.70 2.32 13.80
N ASP A 137 10.48 1.96 12.78
CA ASP A 137 11.78 2.59 12.49
C ASP A 137 11.67 3.59 11.33
N ALA A 138 10.81 3.27 10.37
CA ALA A 138 10.47 4.14 9.26
C ALA A 138 8.99 3.99 8.90
N VAL A 139 8.46 4.92 8.13
CA VAL A 139 7.10 4.85 7.56
C VAL A 139 7.15 5.22 6.08
N LEU A 140 6.48 4.44 5.24
CA LEU A 140 6.23 4.78 3.85
C LEU A 140 4.85 5.44 3.75
N ILE A 141 4.83 6.73 3.46
CA ILE A 141 3.61 7.51 3.31
C ILE A 141 3.14 7.46 1.86
N TRP A 142 1.94 6.91 1.63
CA TRP A 142 1.42 6.67 0.29
C TRP A 142 0.24 7.60 -0.04
N PRO A 143 0.47 8.77 -0.67
CA PRO A 143 -0.58 9.74 -0.96
C PRO A 143 -1.26 9.53 -2.31
N THR A 144 -0.78 8.63 -3.15
CA THR A 144 -1.10 8.57 -4.57
C THR A 144 -2.16 7.54 -4.93
N TYR A 145 -2.11 6.34 -4.35
CA TYR A 145 -3.09 5.29 -4.61
C TYR A 145 -4.36 5.46 -3.76
N PRO A 146 -5.50 5.04 -4.26
CA PRO A 146 -5.83 4.66 -5.63
C PRO A 146 -6.32 5.84 -6.48
N ASN A 147 -6.15 7.08 -6.02
CA ASN A 147 -6.72 8.28 -6.64
C ASN A 147 -5.88 8.81 -7.82
N LEU A 148 -4.67 8.26 -8.03
CA LEU A 148 -3.82 8.65 -9.14
C LEU A 148 -4.47 8.32 -10.49
N GLY A 149 -4.50 9.30 -11.38
CA GLY A 149 -5.14 9.16 -12.69
C GLY A 149 -6.58 9.65 -12.73
N ILE A 150 -7.15 10.14 -11.62
CA ILE A 150 -8.44 10.83 -11.64
C ILE A 150 -8.36 12.14 -12.45
N ASP A 151 -7.24 12.83 -12.36
CA ASP A 151 -6.92 14.04 -13.13
C ASP A 151 -5.45 14.03 -13.58
N ASP A 152 -4.91 15.14 -14.09
CA ASP A 152 -3.56 15.24 -14.61
C ASP A 152 -2.49 15.42 -13.53
N ARG A 153 -2.86 15.43 -12.25
CA ARG A 153 -1.87 15.50 -11.16
C ARG A 153 -0.98 14.27 -11.21
N ASN A 154 0.32 14.51 -11.18
CA ASN A 154 1.32 13.47 -11.00
C ASN A 154 1.51 13.13 -9.51
N GLN A 155 2.37 12.17 -9.22
CA GLN A 155 2.71 11.76 -7.85
C GLN A 155 3.24 12.91 -6.97
N LEU A 156 3.97 13.89 -7.54
CA LEU A 156 4.51 15.04 -6.80
C LEU A 156 3.40 16.02 -6.46
N ASP A 157 2.48 16.25 -7.40
CA ASP A 157 1.29 17.08 -7.18
C ASP A 157 0.38 16.49 -6.09
N MET A 158 0.26 15.15 -6.02
CA MET A 158 -0.51 14.47 -4.97
C MET A 158 0.08 14.73 -3.58
N ILE A 159 1.41 14.70 -3.44
CA ILE A 159 2.09 15.07 -2.18
C ILE A 159 1.82 16.54 -1.86
N ALA A 160 1.97 17.44 -2.85
CA ALA A 160 1.74 18.86 -2.67
C ALA A 160 0.27 19.23 -2.38
N SER A 161 -0.66 18.35 -2.74
CA SER A 161 -2.11 18.51 -2.47
C SER A 161 -2.53 18.02 -1.08
N MET A 162 -1.65 17.36 -0.32
CA MET A 162 -1.95 16.94 1.05
C MET A 162 -2.24 18.15 1.95
N PRO A 163 -2.97 17.98 3.08
CA PRO A 163 -3.37 19.08 3.96
C PRO A 163 -2.22 20.02 4.36
N GLY A 164 -2.44 21.30 4.17
CA GLY A 164 -1.44 22.34 4.42
C GLY A 164 -0.37 22.47 3.33
N GLY A 165 -0.48 21.72 2.22
CA GLY A 165 0.47 21.72 1.12
C GLY A 165 1.88 21.32 1.57
N ILE A 166 2.91 21.76 0.85
CA ILE A 166 4.32 21.45 1.15
C ILE A 166 4.70 21.79 2.61
N ALA A 167 4.21 22.91 3.13
CA ALA A 167 4.52 23.33 4.51
C ALA A 167 3.87 22.38 5.55
N GLY A 168 2.63 21.96 5.31
CA GLY A 168 1.93 21.00 6.17
C GLY A 168 2.60 19.62 6.14
N VAL A 169 2.99 19.15 4.96
CA VAL A 169 3.73 17.89 4.80
C VAL A 169 5.08 17.95 5.50
N LYS A 170 5.83 19.05 5.37
CA LYS A 170 7.09 19.25 6.09
C LYS A 170 6.92 19.17 7.61
N GLN A 171 5.88 19.82 8.13
CA GLN A 171 5.60 19.77 9.57
C GLN A 171 5.24 18.33 10.01
N MET A 172 4.46 17.62 9.23
CA MET A 172 4.10 16.22 9.48
C MET A 172 5.35 15.33 9.49
N VAL A 173 6.28 15.50 8.56
CA VAL A 173 7.58 14.78 8.55
C VAL A 173 8.36 15.11 9.82
N ALA A 174 8.44 16.38 10.22
CA ALA A 174 9.10 16.78 11.46
C ALA A 174 8.48 16.14 12.72
N ASP A 175 7.16 15.88 12.72
CA ASP A 175 6.48 15.18 13.82
C ASP A 175 6.89 13.70 13.91
N PHE A 176 7.11 13.03 12.78
CA PHE A 176 7.72 11.69 12.74
C PHE A 176 9.15 11.70 13.23
N HIS A 177 9.98 12.64 12.76
CA HIS A 177 11.38 12.78 13.18
C HIS A 177 11.50 13.03 14.69
N ARG A 178 10.62 13.82 15.28
CA ARG A 178 10.55 14.04 16.73
C ARG A 178 10.36 12.73 17.51
N ARG A 179 9.71 11.76 16.92
CA ARG A 179 9.51 10.41 17.49
C ARG A 179 10.58 9.41 17.05
N GLY A 180 11.61 9.86 16.31
CA GLY A 180 12.71 9.02 15.84
C GLY A 180 12.35 8.10 14.66
N VAL A 181 11.30 8.42 13.91
CA VAL A 181 10.82 7.65 12.77
C VAL A 181 11.20 8.35 11.47
N HIS A 182 11.82 7.61 10.56
CA HIS A 182 12.18 8.09 9.23
C HIS A 182 11.02 8.00 8.24
N VAL A 183 10.99 8.91 7.25
CA VAL A 183 9.84 9.05 6.36
C VAL A 183 10.22 8.83 4.91
N PHE A 184 9.53 7.88 4.26
CA PHE A 184 9.60 7.61 2.83
C PHE A 184 8.36 8.11 2.10
N PHE A 185 8.57 8.46 0.84
CA PHE A 185 7.49 8.67 -0.12
C PHE A 185 7.69 7.75 -1.35
N PRO A 186 6.61 7.36 -2.04
CA PRO A 186 6.72 6.53 -3.22
C PRO A 186 7.20 7.31 -4.43
N MET A 187 7.81 6.61 -5.37
CA MET A 187 8.18 7.10 -6.69
C MET A 187 7.77 6.08 -7.75
N MET A 188 6.95 6.50 -8.68
CA MET A 188 6.41 5.68 -9.75
C MET A 188 6.86 6.23 -11.10
N MET A 189 7.86 5.59 -11.73
CA MET A 189 8.38 6.06 -13.02
C MET A 189 7.42 5.84 -14.19
N TRP A 190 6.41 5.00 -14.02
CA TRP A 190 5.35 4.81 -15.01
C TRP A 190 4.31 5.96 -15.02
N ASP A 191 4.30 6.82 -13.99
CA ASP A 191 3.44 8.03 -13.93
C ASP A 191 4.02 9.20 -14.76
N GLN A 192 4.25 8.96 -16.03
CA GLN A 192 4.85 9.94 -16.94
C GLN A 192 3.87 10.59 -17.91
N GLY A 193 2.67 10.04 -18.06
CA GLY A 193 1.62 10.57 -18.93
C GLY A 193 0.81 11.71 -18.33
N THR A 194 1.13 12.12 -17.12
CA THR A 194 0.45 13.14 -16.31
C THR A 194 1.18 14.49 -16.38
N HIS A 195 0.90 15.38 -15.44
CA HIS A 195 1.49 16.72 -15.42
C HIS A 195 3.04 16.70 -15.44
N ASP A 196 3.62 17.45 -16.37
CA ASP A 196 5.07 17.52 -16.56
C ASP A 196 5.70 18.39 -15.45
N PRO A 197 6.69 17.90 -14.66
CA PRO A 197 7.34 18.68 -13.62
C PRO A 197 8.23 19.82 -14.19
N LYS A 198 8.38 19.93 -15.53
CA LYS A 198 9.21 20.93 -16.23
C LYS A 198 10.71 20.86 -15.96
N GLN A 199 11.16 19.77 -15.38
CA GLN A 199 12.56 19.45 -15.09
C GLN A 199 12.74 17.93 -15.09
N PRO A 200 13.98 17.40 -15.16
CA PRO A 200 14.21 15.96 -15.05
C PRO A 200 13.62 15.40 -13.76
N TRP A 201 13.00 14.23 -13.85
CA TRP A 201 12.37 13.57 -12.70
C TRP A 201 13.31 13.40 -11.48
N PRO A 202 14.60 13.02 -11.65
CA PRO A 202 15.53 12.96 -10.51
C PRO A 202 15.65 14.29 -9.77
N ASP A 203 15.76 15.41 -10.50
CA ASP A 203 15.88 16.73 -9.90
C ASP A 203 14.57 17.16 -9.22
N ALA A 204 13.42 16.91 -9.85
CA ALA A 204 12.11 17.25 -9.30
C ALA A 204 11.85 16.50 -7.98
N ILE A 205 12.16 15.21 -7.93
CA ILE A 205 11.98 14.38 -6.75
C ILE A 205 12.96 14.81 -5.65
N ALA A 206 14.25 14.98 -5.97
CA ALA A 206 15.23 15.42 -5.00
C ALA A 206 14.86 16.79 -4.39
N GLN A 207 14.37 17.72 -5.21
CA GLN A 207 13.90 19.02 -4.76
C GLN A 207 12.71 18.91 -3.81
N LEU A 208 11.70 18.11 -4.15
CA LEU A 208 10.53 17.93 -3.31
C LEU A 208 10.90 17.28 -1.97
N MET A 209 11.70 16.20 -1.99
CA MET A 209 12.12 15.51 -0.77
C MET A 209 12.92 16.43 0.15
N ALA A 210 13.82 17.26 -0.40
CA ALA A 210 14.55 18.25 0.38
C ALA A 210 13.62 19.35 0.95
N GLN A 211 12.58 19.77 0.21
CA GLN A 211 11.61 20.77 0.69
C GLN A 211 10.80 20.27 1.89
N ILE A 212 10.39 19.00 1.86
CA ILE A 212 9.58 18.39 2.92
C ILE A 212 10.42 17.67 3.99
N ASP A 213 11.75 17.63 3.83
CA ASP A 213 12.70 16.97 4.74
C ASP A 213 12.48 15.46 4.88
N ALA A 214 12.09 14.78 3.79
CA ALA A 214 11.90 13.33 3.77
C ALA A 214 13.24 12.58 3.71
N ASP A 215 13.30 11.38 4.30
CA ASP A 215 14.54 10.60 4.43
C ASP A 215 14.80 9.64 3.29
N GLY A 216 13.75 9.26 2.55
CA GLY A 216 13.92 8.25 1.51
C GLY A 216 12.82 8.21 0.49
N ILE A 217 13.08 7.41 -0.54
CA ILE A 217 12.20 7.15 -1.67
C ILE A 217 12.00 5.64 -1.82
N ASN A 218 10.75 5.23 -1.89
CA ASN A 218 10.35 3.90 -2.30
C ASN A 218 10.07 3.89 -3.81
N GLY A 219 10.77 3.03 -4.54
CA GLY A 219 10.65 2.92 -6.00
C GLY A 219 9.68 1.83 -6.39
N ASP A 220 8.40 2.19 -6.53
CA ASP A 220 7.35 1.26 -6.95
C ASP A 220 7.60 0.73 -8.36
N THR A 221 7.49 -0.59 -8.54
CA THR A 221 7.70 -1.33 -9.81
C THR A 221 9.07 -1.10 -10.47
N GLN A 222 10.10 -0.77 -9.69
CA GLN A 222 11.44 -0.49 -10.22
C GLN A 222 12.45 -1.57 -9.86
N ASP A 223 13.16 -2.07 -10.87
CA ASP A 223 14.28 -2.99 -10.75
C ASP A 223 15.58 -2.26 -10.35
N GLY A 224 15.51 -1.44 -9.30
CA GLY A 224 16.57 -0.55 -8.85
C GLY A 224 16.33 0.90 -9.25
N ILE A 225 16.54 1.81 -8.30
CA ILE A 225 16.47 3.24 -8.54
C ILE A 225 17.79 3.70 -9.17
N PRO A 226 17.76 4.37 -10.33
CA PRO A 226 18.98 4.76 -11.05
C PRO A 226 19.90 5.68 -10.26
N LEU A 227 21.20 5.60 -10.49
CA LEU A 227 22.22 6.43 -9.85
C LEU A 227 21.99 7.95 -10.05
N SER A 228 21.31 8.35 -11.13
CA SER A 228 20.96 9.75 -11.37
C SER A 228 20.10 10.38 -10.28
N PHE A 229 19.26 9.61 -9.61
CA PHE A 229 18.45 10.07 -8.46
C PHE A 229 19.34 10.34 -7.24
N VAL A 230 20.32 9.46 -7.01
CA VAL A 230 21.30 9.64 -5.95
C VAL A 230 22.10 10.93 -6.17
N GLN A 231 22.59 11.13 -7.40
CA GLN A 231 23.36 12.32 -7.77
C GLN A 231 22.55 13.61 -7.64
N ALA A 232 21.26 13.58 -8.00
CA ALA A 232 20.36 14.71 -7.83
C ALA A 232 20.17 15.08 -6.35
N ALA A 233 19.93 14.10 -5.49
CA ALA A 233 19.77 14.32 -4.04
C ALA A 233 21.07 14.82 -3.39
N GLU A 234 22.22 14.27 -3.76
CA GLU A 234 23.53 14.73 -3.27
C GLU A 234 23.83 16.18 -3.69
N LYS A 235 23.49 16.55 -4.94
CA LYS A 235 23.60 17.92 -5.44
C LYS A 235 22.74 18.92 -4.64
N MET A 236 21.59 18.45 -4.12
CA MET A 236 20.74 19.24 -3.22
C MET A 236 21.27 19.30 -1.78
N GLY A 237 22.33 18.54 -1.45
CA GLY A 237 22.84 18.42 -0.09
C GLY A 237 21.91 17.64 0.85
N HIS A 238 21.00 16.85 0.30
CA HIS A 238 19.98 16.08 1.02
C HIS A 238 20.05 14.61 0.61
N PRO A 239 21.03 13.82 1.13
CA PRO A 239 21.18 12.42 0.80
C PRO A 239 19.93 11.61 1.21
N LEU A 240 19.41 10.80 0.29
CA LEU A 240 18.21 9.98 0.49
C LEU A 240 18.54 8.49 0.55
N ALA A 241 17.77 7.75 1.32
CA ALA A 241 17.69 6.30 1.21
C ALA A 241 16.83 5.93 -0.01
N TYR A 242 17.21 4.87 -0.71
CA TYR A 242 16.49 4.36 -1.88
C TYR A 242 16.09 2.92 -1.64
N GLN A 243 14.79 2.62 -1.85
CA GLN A 243 14.15 1.34 -1.56
C GLN A 243 13.29 0.91 -2.78
N PRO A 244 13.91 0.35 -3.84
CA PRO A 244 13.15 -0.17 -4.98
C PRO A 244 12.28 -1.37 -4.61
N GLU A 245 11.18 -1.57 -5.36
CA GLU A 245 10.42 -2.82 -5.37
C GLU A 245 11.07 -3.80 -6.33
N GLY A 246 11.18 -5.05 -5.89
CA GLY A 246 11.68 -6.10 -6.75
C GLY A 246 13.22 -6.17 -6.83
N PRO A 247 13.74 -7.06 -7.69
CA PRO A 247 15.16 -7.34 -7.74
C PRO A 247 15.89 -6.18 -8.40
N PRO A 248 16.63 -5.35 -7.65
CA PRO A 248 17.51 -4.39 -8.30
C PRO A 248 18.57 -5.13 -9.08
N HIS A 249 19.08 -4.53 -10.15
CA HIS A 249 20.32 -4.98 -10.71
C HIS A 249 21.38 -5.01 -9.61
N ASP A 250 22.19 -6.05 -9.53
CA ASP A 250 23.12 -6.25 -8.42
C ASP A 250 24.03 -5.03 -8.17
N GLU A 251 24.40 -4.31 -9.23
CA GLU A 251 25.15 -3.05 -9.11
C GLU A 251 24.44 -2.01 -8.25
N ALA A 252 23.11 -1.95 -8.33
CA ALA A 252 22.32 -0.97 -7.61
C ALA A 252 22.34 -1.18 -6.09
N VAL A 253 22.71 -2.36 -5.59
CA VAL A 253 22.91 -2.60 -4.16
C VAL A 253 23.99 -1.68 -3.58
N ALA A 254 24.94 -1.17 -4.39
CA ALA A 254 25.93 -0.21 -3.94
C ALA A 254 25.33 1.16 -3.55
N TRP A 255 24.17 1.54 -4.08
CA TRP A 255 23.54 2.84 -3.80
C TRP A 255 22.06 2.77 -3.41
N ASN A 256 21.36 1.66 -3.66
CA ASN A 256 20.08 1.38 -3.05
C ASN A 256 20.33 0.57 -1.77
N LEU A 257 20.32 1.25 -0.62
CA LEU A 257 20.68 0.64 0.67
C LEU A 257 19.58 -0.21 1.26
N MET A 258 18.39 -0.12 0.71
CA MET A 258 17.20 -0.87 1.09
C MET A 258 16.50 -1.41 -0.16
N THR A 259 15.71 -2.45 0.02
CA THR A 259 14.72 -2.94 -0.94
C THR A 259 13.47 -3.37 -0.21
N TRP A 260 12.37 -3.47 -0.93
CA TRP A 260 11.16 -4.08 -0.42
C TRP A 260 10.53 -4.97 -1.49
N GLY A 261 9.59 -5.80 -1.12
CA GLY A 261 8.84 -6.56 -2.10
C GLY A 261 8.02 -7.69 -1.48
N GLN A 262 7.14 -8.22 -2.32
CA GLN A 262 6.31 -9.35 -1.96
C GLN A 262 7.03 -10.64 -2.31
N TYR A 263 7.23 -11.49 -1.32
CA TYR A 263 7.90 -12.78 -1.48
C TYR A 263 6.87 -13.92 -1.43
N LYS A 264 7.18 -14.99 -2.18
CA LYS A 264 6.50 -16.27 -2.01
C LYS A 264 7.27 -17.09 -0.99
N PHE A 265 6.63 -17.40 0.12
CA PHE A 265 7.26 -18.15 1.19
C PHE A 265 7.16 -19.65 0.97
N GLN A 266 8.28 -20.34 1.18
CA GLN A 266 8.35 -21.78 1.15
C GLN A 266 8.47 -22.31 2.59
N PHE A 267 8.23 -23.61 2.80
CA PHE A 267 8.39 -24.23 4.11
C PHE A 267 9.80 -24.03 4.67
N ALA A 268 10.84 -24.31 3.89
CA ALA A 268 12.20 -23.91 4.22
C ALA A 268 12.41 -22.45 3.80
N PRO A 269 12.80 -21.54 4.70
CA PRO A 269 13.02 -20.15 4.35
C PRO A 269 14.09 -20.01 3.28
N SER A 270 13.86 -19.22 2.25
CA SER A 270 14.89 -18.89 1.29
C SER A 270 15.87 -17.88 1.88
N VAL A 271 17.10 -17.84 1.38
CA VAL A 271 18.08 -16.82 1.76
C VAL A 271 17.89 -15.59 0.88
N ASP A 272 17.76 -14.43 1.51
CA ASP A 272 17.66 -13.17 0.79
C ASP A 272 18.98 -12.87 0.06
N ARG A 273 18.88 -12.65 -1.26
CA ARG A 273 20.04 -12.50 -2.14
C ARG A 273 20.77 -11.19 -1.87
N TYR A 274 20.05 -10.10 -1.62
CA TYR A 274 20.67 -8.78 -1.43
C TYR A 274 21.35 -8.69 -0.08
N LYS A 275 20.70 -9.20 0.94
CA LYS A 275 21.28 -9.38 2.27
C LYS A 275 22.51 -10.28 2.23
N TRP A 276 22.48 -11.36 1.41
CA TRP A 276 23.64 -12.21 1.19
C TRP A 276 24.76 -11.48 0.47
N LEU A 277 24.43 -10.67 -0.55
CA LEU A 277 25.40 -9.90 -1.33
C LEU A 277 26.03 -8.78 -0.47
N GLU A 278 25.26 -8.09 0.35
CA GLU A 278 25.70 -7.05 1.29
C GLU A 278 25.01 -7.21 2.65
N PRO A 279 25.70 -7.71 3.66
CA PRO A 279 25.09 -8.00 4.98
C PRO A 279 24.46 -6.79 5.69
N ARG A 280 24.80 -5.57 5.31
CA ARG A 280 24.21 -4.32 5.85
C ARG A 280 22.95 -3.89 5.10
N HIS A 281 22.64 -4.53 3.95
CA HIS A 281 21.46 -4.20 3.17
C HIS A 281 20.19 -4.56 3.94
N MET A 282 19.25 -3.61 4.02
CA MET A 282 17.95 -3.85 4.64
C MET A 282 16.94 -4.24 3.58
N VAL A 283 16.19 -5.29 3.86
CA VAL A 283 15.06 -5.71 3.02
C VAL A 283 13.80 -5.66 3.87
N ASN A 284 12.81 -4.89 3.46
CA ASN A 284 11.50 -4.89 4.12
C ASN A 284 10.57 -5.80 3.32
N ILE A 285 10.39 -7.01 3.83
CA ILE A 285 9.57 -8.02 3.18
C ILE A 285 8.10 -7.81 3.48
N SER A 286 7.24 -8.15 2.53
CA SER A 286 5.80 -8.05 2.68
C SER A 286 5.07 -9.15 1.90
N ASP A 287 3.99 -9.67 2.45
CA ASP A 287 2.89 -10.29 1.73
C ASP A 287 1.60 -9.56 2.13
N ARG A 288 1.27 -8.49 1.39
CA ARG A 288 0.22 -7.53 1.76
C ARG A 288 -1.15 -8.16 1.93
N TRP A 289 -1.48 -9.17 1.12
CA TRP A 289 -2.79 -9.82 1.13
C TRP A 289 -2.86 -11.05 2.05
N ASN A 290 -1.72 -11.48 2.57
CA ASN A 290 -1.68 -12.61 3.47
C ASN A 290 -2.36 -12.25 4.80
N ARG A 291 -3.27 -13.11 5.25
CA ARG A 291 -4.00 -12.93 6.50
C ARG A 291 -3.21 -13.35 7.72
N ASP A 292 -2.25 -14.22 7.52
CA ASP A 292 -1.34 -14.75 8.52
C ASP A 292 0.07 -14.25 8.22
N LYS A 293 0.68 -13.53 9.17
CA LYS A 293 2.00 -12.93 9.01
C LYS A 293 3.14 -13.82 9.53
N ASN A 294 2.85 -15.08 9.88
CA ASN A 294 3.90 -15.99 10.37
C ASN A 294 5.04 -16.15 9.37
N ASP A 295 4.71 -16.33 8.10
CA ASP A 295 5.70 -16.57 7.04
C ASP A 295 6.59 -15.35 6.84
N ASP A 296 5.99 -14.16 6.73
CA ASP A 296 6.70 -12.89 6.59
C ASP A 296 7.71 -12.70 7.75
N LEU A 297 7.22 -12.80 9.00
CA LEU A 297 8.00 -12.53 10.20
C LEU A 297 9.10 -13.57 10.39
N GLN A 298 8.82 -14.85 10.15
CA GLN A 298 9.83 -15.90 10.28
C GLN A 298 10.91 -15.81 9.20
N PHE A 299 10.50 -15.43 7.97
CA PHE A 299 11.46 -15.17 6.91
C PHE A 299 12.36 -13.97 7.26
N ALA A 300 11.78 -12.87 7.76
CA ALA A 300 12.52 -11.70 8.19
C ALA A 300 13.57 -12.07 9.26
N PHE A 301 13.14 -12.75 10.29
CA PHE A 301 14.00 -13.12 11.41
C PHE A 301 15.11 -14.11 11.03
N PHE A 302 14.82 -15.07 10.14
CA PHE A 302 15.82 -16.02 9.63
C PHE A 302 16.93 -15.32 8.84
N ASN A 303 16.55 -14.29 8.05
CA ASN A 303 17.46 -13.53 7.21
C ASN A 303 18.06 -12.29 7.91
N GLY A 304 17.62 -11.95 9.11
CA GLY A 304 18.04 -10.73 9.81
C GLY A 304 17.69 -9.46 9.03
N VAL A 305 16.49 -9.42 8.45
CA VAL A 305 15.95 -8.32 7.63
C VAL A 305 14.65 -7.79 8.22
N GLY A 306 14.09 -6.73 7.65
CA GLY A 306 12.91 -6.07 8.17
C GLY A 306 11.60 -6.62 7.58
N TRP A 307 10.51 -6.07 8.07
CA TRP A 307 9.15 -6.36 7.66
C TRP A 307 8.41 -5.06 7.32
N GLU A 308 7.61 -5.09 6.24
CA GLU A 308 6.72 -4.00 5.84
C GLU A 308 5.27 -4.42 6.05
N SER A 309 4.55 -3.67 6.89
CA SER A 309 3.14 -3.94 7.13
C SER A 309 2.25 -3.12 6.22
N TRP A 310 1.18 -3.76 5.74
CA TRP A 310 0.11 -3.14 4.97
C TRP A 310 -1.23 -3.43 5.64
N GLU A 311 -1.69 -2.54 6.50
CA GLU A 311 -2.97 -2.73 7.20
C GLU A 311 -4.13 -2.01 6.53
N ASN A 312 -3.87 -0.85 5.94
CA ASN A 312 -4.86 -0.14 5.12
C ASN A 312 -4.46 -0.27 3.65
N ILE A 313 -5.20 -1.09 2.91
CA ILE A 313 -4.95 -1.37 1.50
C ILE A 313 -6.13 -0.83 0.70
N TRP A 314 -5.92 0.29 -0.01
CA TRP A 314 -6.94 0.99 -0.81
C TRP A 314 -8.29 1.18 -0.10
N GLY A 315 -8.25 1.53 1.18
CA GLY A 315 -9.44 1.77 1.99
C GLY A 315 -10.09 0.49 2.51
N ILE A 316 -9.44 -0.66 2.39
CA ILE A 316 -9.81 -1.89 3.07
C ILE A 316 -8.88 -2.08 4.26
N TRP A 317 -9.46 -2.23 5.45
CA TRP A 317 -8.69 -2.53 6.64
C TRP A 317 -8.33 -4.01 6.70
N ASN A 318 -7.04 -4.30 6.57
CA ASN A 318 -6.47 -5.64 6.65
C ASN A 318 -5.60 -5.80 7.91
N GLY A 319 -6.17 -5.47 9.07
CA GLY A 319 -5.46 -5.42 10.34
C GLY A 319 -4.77 -6.73 10.72
N ILE A 320 -3.63 -6.60 11.39
CA ILE A 320 -2.85 -7.74 11.91
C ILE A 320 -3.58 -8.42 13.08
N SER A 321 -3.39 -9.73 13.24
CA SER A 321 -3.90 -10.45 14.41
C SER A 321 -3.16 -10.06 15.69
N PRO A 322 -3.78 -10.16 16.88
CA PRO A 322 -3.07 -9.95 18.15
C PRO A 322 -1.86 -10.87 18.33
N ARG A 323 -1.92 -12.10 17.81
CA ARG A 323 -0.79 -13.03 17.83
C ARG A 323 0.38 -12.54 17.00
N ASP A 324 0.12 -12.10 15.77
CA ASP A 324 1.18 -11.65 14.87
C ASP A 324 1.73 -10.29 15.29
N ALA A 325 0.89 -9.42 15.85
CA ALA A 325 1.33 -8.17 16.47
C ALA A 325 2.31 -8.43 17.64
N GLU A 326 2.01 -9.39 18.52
CA GLU A 326 2.93 -9.78 19.58
C GLU A 326 4.21 -10.44 19.04
N ALA A 327 4.10 -11.27 18.01
CA ALA A 327 5.27 -11.85 17.34
C ALA A 327 6.18 -10.76 16.76
N THR A 328 5.59 -9.78 16.06
CA THR A 328 6.29 -8.60 15.53
C THR A 328 7.00 -7.83 16.66
N ARG A 329 6.30 -7.58 17.75
CA ARG A 329 6.83 -6.85 18.90
C ARG A 329 8.05 -7.54 19.52
N ARG A 330 8.03 -8.87 19.63
CA ARG A 330 9.17 -9.68 20.14
C ARG A 330 10.32 -9.66 19.14
N MET A 331 10.01 -9.89 17.86
CA MET A 331 11.01 -9.88 16.79
C MET A 331 11.72 -8.53 16.72
N ALA A 332 10.97 -7.43 16.63
CA ALA A 332 11.53 -6.08 16.58
C ALA A 332 12.43 -5.75 17.77
N ALA A 333 12.03 -6.16 18.98
CA ALA A 333 12.85 -5.96 20.18
C ALA A 333 14.20 -6.68 20.09
N MET A 334 14.20 -7.91 19.55
CA MET A 334 15.43 -8.68 19.36
C MET A 334 16.29 -8.10 18.24
N GLU A 335 15.75 -7.88 17.07
CA GLU A 335 16.50 -7.42 15.89
C GLU A 335 17.15 -6.06 16.10
N ARG A 336 16.44 -5.09 16.71
CA ARG A 336 17.01 -3.77 17.03
C ARG A 336 18.21 -3.88 17.98
N SER A 337 18.13 -4.79 18.95
CA SER A 337 19.21 -4.99 19.93
C SER A 337 20.36 -5.81 19.36
N LEU A 338 20.07 -6.71 18.44
CA LEU A 338 21.01 -7.66 17.83
C LEU A 338 21.53 -7.22 16.46
N ALA A 339 21.16 -6.03 16.00
CA ALA A 339 21.54 -5.51 14.68
C ALA A 339 23.03 -5.65 14.35
N PRO A 340 23.99 -5.40 15.26
CA PRO A 340 25.41 -5.61 14.95
C PRO A 340 25.76 -7.04 14.52
N PHE A 341 25.10 -8.05 15.11
CA PHE A 341 25.27 -9.44 14.69
C PHE A 341 24.67 -9.68 13.30
N LEU A 342 23.47 -9.14 13.06
CA LEU A 342 22.74 -9.34 11.81
C LEU A 342 23.43 -8.68 10.59
N HIS A 343 24.45 -7.86 10.80
CA HIS A 343 25.32 -7.30 9.76
C HIS A 343 26.60 -8.12 9.53
N SER A 344 26.74 -9.28 10.18
CA SER A 344 27.95 -10.09 10.08
C SER A 344 28.23 -10.58 8.67
N ALA A 345 29.40 -10.28 8.15
CA ALA A 345 29.87 -10.82 6.87
C ALA A 345 30.06 -12.35 6.91
N GLY A 346 30.16 -12.92 8.10
CA GLY A 346 30.25 -14.35 8.34
C GLY A 346 28.89 -15.04 8.56
N TRP A 347 27.79 -14.42 8.15
CA TRP A 347 26.48 -15.05 8.20
C TRP A 347 26.48 -16.43 7.53
N GLU A 348 25.93 -17.41 8.23
CA GLU A 348 25.80 -18.80 7.80
C GLU A 348 24.34 -19.22 7.94
N PRO A 349 23.53 -19.11 6.88
CA PRO A 349 22.16 -19.59 6.88
C PRO A 349 22.10 -21.12 6.89
N PHE A 350 20.99 -21.67 7.37
CA PHE A 350 20.79 -23.13 7.51
C PHE A 350 21.82 -23.83 8.39
N PHE A 351 22.30 -23.14 9.45
CA PHE A 351 23.11 -23.82 10.46
C PHE A 351 22.39 -25.07 10.96
N PRO A 352 23.06 -26.25 11.03
CA PRO A 352 22.37 -27.50 11.28
C PRO A 352 21.60 -27.56 12.62
N THR A 353 20.35 -27.98 12.53
CA THR A 353 19.44 -28.27 13.64
C THR A 353 19.06 -29.74 13.59
N THR A 354 18.57 -30.30 14.73
CA THR A 354 18.17 -31.70 14.80
C THR A 354 16.67 -31.93 14.58
N SER A 355 15.87 -30.87 14.66
CA SER A 355 14.40 -30.98 14.58
C SER A 355 13.90 -30.64 13.18
N TYR A 356 12.96 -31.48 12.69
CA TYR A 356 12.28 -31.19 11.43
C TYR A 356 11.57 -29.84 11.50
N GLY A 357 11.61 -29.09 10.39
CA GLY A 357 10.94 -27.79 10.26
C GLY A 357 11.51 -26.66 11.14
N VAL A 358 12.65 -26.89 11.78
CA VAL A 358 13.38 -25.86 12.54
C VAL A 358 14.61 -25.45 11.74
N PHE A 359 14.71 -24.15 11.46
CA PHE A 359 15.80 -23.58 10.67
C PHE A 359 16.52 -22.51 11.46
N ALA A 360 17.87 -22.48 11.32
CA ALA A 360 18.72 -21.56 12.05
C ALA A 360 19.69 -20.81 11.13
N SER A 361 19.95 -19.55 11.45
CA SER A 361 21.02 -18.73 10.88
C SER A 361 22.06 -18.43 11.95
N ARG A 362 23.34 -18.55 11.64
CA ARG A 362 24.47 -18.26 12.51
C ARG A 362 25.13 -16.93 12.12
N TRP A 363 25.38 -16.07 13.12
CA TRP A 363 25.90 -14.71 12.96
C TRP A 363 27.12 -14.51 13.88
N PRO A 364 28.34 -14.79 13.42
CA PRO A 364 29.53 -14.55 14.23
C PRO A 364 29.87 -13.05 14.28
N LEU A 365 30.25 -12.57 15.47
CA LEU A 365 30.70 -11.20 15.67
C LEU A 365 31.79 -11.20 16.77
N GLU A 366 33.02 -10.90 16.40
CA GLU A 366 34.19 -10.88 17.29
C GLU A 366 34.32 -12.15 18.17
N LYS A 367 34.11 -12.03 19.47
CA LYS A 367 34.16 -13.12 20.45
C LYS A 367 32.79 -13.72 20.77
N SER A 368 31.79 -13.35 20.03
CA SER A 368 30.42 -13.77 20.26
C SER A 368 29.83 -14.37 18.98
N THR A 369 28.84 -15.22 19.14
CA THR A 369 28.07 -15.75 18.01
C THR A 369 26.59 -15.80 18.38
N LEU A 370 25.76 -15.29 17.53
CA LEU A 370 24.30 -15.35 17.62
C LEU A 370 23.79 -16.45 16.69
N TRP A 371 22.74 -17.15 17.09
CA TRP A 371 21.89 -17.97 16.23
C TRP A 371 20.45 -17.45 16.32
N THR A 372 19.86 -17.08 15.18
CA THR A 372 18.42 -16.84 15.05
C THR A 372 17.77 -18.12 14.55
N ILE A 373 16.64 -18.49 15.11
CA ILE A 373 16.00 -19.78 14.87
C ILE A 373 14.50 -19.57 14.66
N VAL A 374 13.92 -20.31 13.70
CA VAL A 374 12.49 -20.29 13.42
C VAL A 374 11.93 -21.72 13.41
N ASN A 375 10.76 -21.91 13.99
CA ASN A 375 10.01 -23.16 13.94
C ASN A 375 8.85 -23.01 12.93
N ARG A 376 8.93 -23.72 11.82
CA ARG A 376 7.93 -23.67 10.74
C ARG A 376 6.80 -24.68 10.94
N ASN A 377 6.82 -25.46 12.03
CA ASN A 377 5.82 -26.46 12.33
C ASN A 377 4.58 -25.84 12.98
N GLU A 378 3.43 -26.51 12.81
CA GLU A 378 2.16 -26.21 13.47
C GLU A 378 2.13 -26.64 14.96
N TYR A 379 3.25 -27.13 15.48
CA TYR A 379 3.38 -27.62 16.85
C TYR A 379 4.65 -27.11 17.52
N ASP A 380 4.59 -27.03 18.84
CA ASP A 380 5.73 -26.65 19.68
C ASP A 380 6.82 -27.72 19.60
N ILE A 381 8.07 -27.27 19.53
CA ILE A 381 9.24 -28.12 19.67
C ILE A 381 9.76 -27.93 21.10
N ALA A 382 9.75 -28.98 21.90
CA ALA A 382 10.15 -28.91 23.29
C ALA A 382 11.69 -28.82 23.44
N ASP A 383 12.45 -29.42 22.53
CA ASP A 383 13.89 -29.63 22.66
C ASP A 383 14.61 -29.63 21.29
N THR A 384 14.67 -28.49 20.64
CA THR A 384 15.59 -28.33 19.49
C THR A 384 17.02 -28.32 19.98
N GLU A 385 17.82 -29.26 19.48
CA GLU A 385 19.22 -29.35 19.79
C GLU A 385 20.10 -28.68 18.72
N LEU A 386 20.99 -27.78 19.18
CA LEU A 386 22.06 -27.21 18.36
C LEU A 386 23.40 -27.70 18.91
N SER A 387 24.23 -28.20 17.98
CA SER A 387 25.59 -28.61 18.30
C SER A 387 26.58 -27.49 17.97
N LEU A 388 26.98 -26.74 18.95
CA LEU A 388 27.81 -25.54 18.82
C LEU A 388 29.29 -25.87 19.01
N PRO A 389 30.24 -25.15 18.38
CA PRO A 389 31.65 -25.24 18.73
C PRO A 389 31.86 -24.92 20.22
N LYS A 390 32.54 -25.80 20.91
CA LYS A 390 32.90 -25.52 22.32
C LYS A 390 34.03 -24.51 22.35
N LEU A 391 33.80 -23.41 23.09
CA LEU A 391 34.83 -22.40 23.36
C LEU A 391 35.09 -22.35 24.86
N ASP A 392 36.36 -22.31 25.23
CA ASP A 392 36.74 -22.23 26.65
C ASP A 392 36.32 -20.89 27.24
N GLY A 393 35.65 -20.94 28.38
CA GLY A 393 35.13 -19.75 29.05
C GLY A 393 33.90 -19.14 28.42
N ALA A 394 33.28 -19.80 27.43
CA ALA A 394 32.06 -19.33 26.84
C ALA A 394 30.84 -19.52 27.74
N ARG A 395 29.99 -18.51 27.77
CA ARG A 395 28.65 -18.54 28.37
C ARG A 395 27.61 -18.60 27.26
N TYR A 396 26.45 -19.14 27.55
CA TYR A 396 25.36 -19.34 26.59
C TYR A 396 24.06 -18.76 27.12
N PHE A 397 23.33 -18.08 26.29
CA PHE A 397 22.09 -17.41 26.65
C PHE A 397 21.00 -17.74 25.66
N ASP A 398 19.86 -18.23 26.14
CA ASP A 398 18.62 -18.26 25.43
C ASP A 398 18.01 -16.85 25.50
N LEU A 399 18.22 -16.06 24.44
CA LEU A 399 17.80 -14.68 24.42
C LEU A 399 16.29 -14.54 24.31
N TYR A 400 15.61 -15.50 23.65
CA TYR A 400 14.15 -15.45 23.48
C TYR A 400 13.42 -15.66 24.82
N HIS A 401 13.95 -16.49 25.72
CA HIS A 401 13.37 -16.68 27.04
C HIS A 401 14.04 -15.84 28.12
N GLY A 402 15.13 -15.13 27.77
CA GLY A 402 15.88 -14.30 28.71
C GLY A 402 16.57 -15.10 29.83
N LEU A 403 17.19 -16.24 29.49
CA LEU A 403 17.78 -17.19 30.42
C LEU A 403 19.24 -17.47 30.05
N GLU A 404 20.08 -17.65 31.05
CA GLU A 404 21.39 -18.27 30.86
C GLU A 404 21.22 -19.79 30.78
N SER A 405 21.85 -20.41 29.77
CA SER A 405 21.74 -21.84 29.47
C SER A 405 23.05 -22.57 29.72
N SER A 406 22.98 -23.75 30.30
CA SER A 406 24.13 -24.60 30.48
C SER A 406 24.19 -25.71 29.45
N PRO A 407 25.25 -25.81 28.64
CA PRO A 407 25.31 -26.82 27.60
C PRO A 407 25.55 -28.22 28.19
N ASN A 408 24.90 -29.19 27.56
CA ASN A 408 25.25 -30.59 27.77
C ASN A 408 26.57 -30.89 27.05
N GLN A 409 27.51 -31.52 27.74
CA GLN A 409 28.79 -31.88 27.11
C GLN A 409 28.65 -33.13 26.24
N THR A 410 29.19 -33.05 25.02
CA THR A 410 29.32 -34.27 24.20
C THR A 410 30.42 -35.19 24.72
N ARG A 411 30.29 -36.50 24.46
CA ARG A 411 31.31 -37.52 24.85
C ARG A 411 32.71 -37.20 24.33
N GLU A 412 32.84 -36.51 23.22
CA GLU A 412 34.12 -36.15 22.59
C GLU A 412 34.66 -34.80 23.07
N GLY A 413 33.91 -34.02 23.85
CA GLY A 413 34.38 -32.75 24.44
C GLY A 413 34.58 -31.59 23.44
N LYS A 414 34.34 -31.78 22.13
CA LYS A 414 34.60 -30.81 21.08
C LYS A 414 33.41 -29.88 20.79
N SER A 415 32.20 -30.28 21.14
CA SER A 415 30.99 -29.48 20.95
C SER A 415 30.19 -29.33 22.24
N ALA A 416 29.44 -28.22 22.30
CA ALA A 416 28.45 -27.93 23.32
C ALA A 416 27.06 -28.15 22.72
N ARG A 417 26.22 -28.98 23.35
CA ARG A 417 24.84 -29.18 22.94
C ARG A 417 23.90 -28.30 23.77
N LEU A 418 23.16 -27.47 23.11
CA LEU A 418 22.15 -26.63 23.74
C LEU A 418 20.78 -27.02 23.22
N THR A 419 19.85 -27.12 24.13
CA THR A 419 18.45 -27.44 23.86
C THR A 419 17.59 -26.22 24.19
N ILE A 420 16.77 -25.78 23.29
CA ILE A 420 15.82 -24.69 23.51
C ILE A 420 14.42 -25.10 23.04
N PRO A 421 13.37 -24.74 23.78
CA PRO A 421 11.99 -24.89 23.32
C PRO A 421 11.65 -23.78 22.32
N ILE A 422 10.85 -24.10 21.32
CA ILE A 422 10.40 -23.10 20.33
C ILE A 422 8.90 -23.34 20.04
N GLU A 423 8.11 -22.32 20.25
CA GLU A 423 6.66 -22.36 20.00
C GLU A 423 6.34 -22.66 18.52
N ALA A 424 5.15 -23.19 18.25
CA ALA A 424 4.60 -23.33 16.90
C ALA A 424 4.62 -21.99 16.17
N HIS A 425 5.16 -21.95 14.96
CA HIS A 425 5.42 -20.69 14.21
C HIS A 425 6.12 -19.62 15.05
N GLY A 426 6.99 -20.06 15.95
CA GLY A 426 7.70 -19.21 16.89
C GLY A 426 9.16 -18.96 16.49
N PHE A 427 9.85 -18.29 17.39
CA PHE A 427 11.21 -17.83 17.25
C PHE A 427 12.10 -18.37 18.36
N GLY A 428 13.38 -18.49 18.07
CA GLY A 428 14.40 -18.76 19.05
C GLY A 428 15.63 -17.90 18.79
N ALA A 429 16.35 -17.52 19.83
CA ALA A 429 17.61 -16.80 19.70
C ALA A 429 18.61 -17.29 20.76
N LEU A 430 19.76 -17.74 20.31
CA LEU A 430 20.82 -18.28 21.17
C LEU A 430 22.09 -17.45 20.99
N LEU A 431 22.67 -17.01 22.08
CA LEU A 431 23.94 -16.28 22.08
C LEU A 431 25.03 -17.07 22.81
N GLN A 432 26.19 -17.22 22.17
CA GLN A 432 27.44 -17.66 22.76
C GLN A 432 28.35 -16.44 22.88
N VAL A 433 28.92 -16.22 24.08
CA VAL A 433 29.84 -15.10 24.33
C VAL A 433 30.99 -15.55 25.23
N ILE A 434 32.22 -15.08 24.95
CA ILE A 434 33.38 -15.28 25.82
C ILE A 434 33.46 -14.08 26.77
N GLY A 435 33.29 -14.34 28.06
CA GLY A 435 33.23 -13.30 29.11
C GLY A 435 31.81 -12.88 29.46
N GLU A 436 31.65 -11.62 29.83
CA GLU A 436 30.33 -11.07 30.18
C GLU A 436 29.59 -10.53 28.92
N PRO A 437 28.27 -10.75 28.82
CA PRO A 437 27.49 -10.14 27.76
C PRO A 437 27.39 -8.63 27.97
N ASP A 438 27.28 -7.89 26.85
CA ASP A 438 27.06 -6.45 26.89
C ASP A 438 25.80 -6.07 27.66
N SER A 439 25.81 -4.87 28.26
CA SER A 439 24.66 -4.35 29.02
C SER A 439 23.39 -4.28 28.20
N SER A 440 23.48 -4.01 26.89
CA SER A 440 22.36 -4.04 25.96
C SER A 440 21.72 -5.43 25.82
N ILE A 441 22.54 -6.49 25.84
CA ILE A 441 22.06 -7.89 25.82
C ILE A 441 21.36 -8.22 27.14
N VAL A 442 21.92 -7.79 28.28
CA VAL A 442 21.26 -8.00 29.58
C VAL A 442 19.90 -7.29 29.65
N GLN A 443 19.82 -6.07 29.12
CA GLN A 443 18.55 -5.34 29.03
C GLN A 443 17.55 -6.04 28.10
N LEU A 444 18.00 -6.49 26.93
CA LEU A 444 17.20 -7.28 26.01
C LEU A 444 16.64 -8.52 26.72
N MET A 445 17.47 -9.31 27.37
CA MET A 445 17.03 -10.52 28.08
C MET A 445 15.95 -10.22 29.13
N SER A 446 16.09 -9.15 29.88
CA SER A 446 15.09 -8.72 30.86
C SER A 446 13.78 -8.34 30.20
N LYS A 447 13.83 -7.58 29.09
CA LYS A 447 12.67 -7.16 28.31
C LYS A 447 11.93 -8.37 27.71
N ILE A 448 12.65 -9.23 26.98
CA ILE A 448 12.05 -10.39 26.30
C ILE A 448 11.48 -11.39 27.33
N LYS A 449 12.16 -11.63 28.44
CA LYS A 449 11.64 -12.48 29.52
C LYS A 449 10.26 -12.02 30.00
N SER A 450 10.02 -10.71 30.08
CA SER A 450 8.71 -10.18 30.45
C SER A 450 7.67 -10.40 29.36
N MET A 451 8.05 -10.31 28.08
CA MET A 451 7.17 -10.50 26.94
C MET A 451 6.79 -11.97 26.72
N THR A 452 7.71 -12.91 26.96
CA THR A 452 7.52 -14.34 26.75
C THR A 452 6.89 -15.08 27.93
N THR A 453 6.42 -14.37 28.95
CA THR A 453 5.63 -14.95 30.05
C THR A 453 4.31 -15.57 29.57
N LYS A 454 3.78 -15.10 28.45
CA LYS A 454 2.62 -15.65 27.78
C LYS A 454 3.05 -16.25 26.45
N PRO A 455 2.66 -17.49 26.13
CA PRO A 455 2.99 -18.08 24.85
C PRO A 455 2.22 -17.39 23.71
N LEU A 456 2.78 -17.39 22.49
CA LEU A 456 2.13 -16.82 21.31
C LEU A 456 0.75 -17.46 21.03
N ALA A 457 0.62 -18.75 21.30
CA ALA A 457 -0.65 -19.47 21.16
C ALA A 457 -1.77 -18.94 22.08
N SER A 458 -1.45 -18.15 23.12
CA SER A 458 -2.46 -17.54 24.01
C SER A 458 -3.10 -16.26 23.43
N TYR A 459 -2.58 -15.75 22.34
CA TYR A 459 -3.12 -14.57 21.65
C TYR A 459 -4.05 -15.01 20.50
N SER A 460 -5.12 -14.24 20.26
CA SER A 460 -6.05 -14.54 19.16
C SER A 460 -5.34 -14.47 17.81
N LYS A 461 -5.68 -15.43 16.95
CA LYS A 461 -5.32 -15.41 15.52
C LYS A 461 -6.34 -14.65 14.67
N ASP A 462 -7.47 -14.24 15.25
CA ASP A 462 -8.48 -13.49 14.55
C ASP A 462 -8.00 -12.06 14.30
N ARG A 463 -8.04 -11.64 13.06
CA ARG A 463 -7.73 -10.26 12.70
C ARG A 463 -8.79 -9.33 13.28
N ILE A 464 -8.36 -8.18 13.73
CA ILE A 464 -9.26 -7.07 14.01
C ILE A 464 -9.69 -6.51 12.65
N THR A 465 -10.86 -6.89 12.17
CA THR A 465 -11.45 -6.34 10.96
C THR A 465 -12.37 -5.19 11.34
N LEU A 466 -12.15 -4.04 10.74
CA LEU A 466 -13.11 -2.94 10.80
C LEU A 466 -14.15 -3.18 9.71
N LYS A 467 -15.42 -3.27 10.09
CA LYS A 467 -16.50 -3.45 9.11
C LYS A 467 -16.62 -2.18 8.28
N GLN A 468 -16.39 -2.29 7.00
CA GLN A 468 -16.75 -1.26 6.06
C GLN A 468 -18.28 -1.22 5.91
N ARG A 469 -18.82 -0.04 5.88
CA ARG A 469 -20.26 0.21 5.68
C ARG A 469 -20.46 1.60 5.11
N ILE A 470 -21.49 1.76 4.33
CA ILE A 470 -21.91 3.11 3.91
C ILE A 470 -22.44 3.85 5.15
N VAL A 471 -21.88 5.02 5.39
CA VAL A 471 -22.26 5.88 6.52
C VAL A 471 -23.21 6.94 5.99
N GLU A 472 -24.43 6.96 6.52
CA GLU A 472 -25.37 8.05 6.27
C GLU A 472 -24.82 9.34 6.89
N ILE A 473 -24.60 10.33 6.07
CA ILE A 473 -24.20 11.65 6.53
C ILE A 473 -25.47 12.44 6.83
N LYS A 474 -25.58 12.92 8.06
CA LYS A 474 -26.63 13.88 8.42
C LYS A 474 -26.40 15.16 7.60
N PRO A 475 -27.43 15.66 6.89
CA PRO A 475 -27.31 16.89 6.14
C PRO A 475 -26.78 18.00 7.06
N THR A 476 -25.82 18.74 6.59
CA THR A 476 -25.37 19.95 7.29
C THR A 476 -26.56 20.90 7.33
N ASP A 477 -26.96 21.36 8.51
CA ASP A 477 -28.07 22.30 8.69
C ASP A 477 -27.73 23.70 8.13
N ILE A 478 -27.49 23.78 6.84
CA ILE A 478 -27.44 25.03 6.08
C ILE A 478 -28.87 25.32 5.63
N ARG A 479 -29.71 25.71 6.55
CA ARG A 479 -31.04 26.20 6.18
C ARG A 479 -30.89 27.55 5.52
N SER A 480 -31.03 27.58 4.20
CA SER A 480 -31.27 28.83 3.50
C SER A 480 -32.60 29.40 3.97
N THR A 481 -32.56 30.57 4.57
CA THR A 481 -33.79 31.33 4.97
C THR A 481 -34.48 31.99 3.79
N GLN A 482 -33.90 31.83 2.56
CA GLN A 482 -34.52 32.34 1.33
C GLN A 482 -34.61 31.21 0.31
N PRO A 483 -35.73 31.10 -0.44
CA PRO A 483 -35.82 30.16 -1.56
C PRO A 483 -34.69 30.45 -2.55
N SER A 484 -33.88 29.48 -2.86
CA SER A 484 -32.88 29.61 -3.91
C SER A 484 -33.57 29.92 -5.24
N PRO A 485 -33.11 30.93 -5.97
CA PRO A 485 -33.49 31.09 -7.36
C PRO A 485 -32.72 30.14 -8.28
N SER A 486 -32.45 28.89 -7.82
CA SER A 486 -31.80 27.90 -8.68
C SER A 486 -32.68 27.72 -9.93
N SER A 487 -32.23 28.31 -11.02
CA SER A 487 -32.86 28.19 -12.35
C SER A 487 -32.54 26.83 -13.00
N ALA A 488 -31.91 25.91 -12.27
CA ALA A 488 -31.59 24.61 -12.79
C ALA A 488 -32.85 23.85 -13.18
N GLU A 489 -32.97 23.50 -14.46
CA GLU A 489 -34.02 22.61 -14.91
C GLU A 489 -33.89 21.25 -14.25
N MET A 490 -34.95 20.76 -13.63
CA MET A 490 -35.00 19.43 -13.03
C MET A 490 -35.91 18.51 -13.88
N VAL A 491 -35.55 17.25 -13.89
CA VAL A 491 -36.32 16.21 -14.57
C VAL A 491 -36.96 15.31 -13.52
N ARG A 492 -38.27 15.09 -13.64
CA ARG A 492 -39.03 14.17 -12.80
C ARG A 492 -38.71 12.74 -13.15
N ILE A 493 -38.26 11.97 -12.18
CA ILE A 493 -38.07 10.52 -12.24
C ILE A 493 -39.19 9.86 -11.45
N ALA A 494 -39.97 9.02 -12.13
CA ALA A 494 -41.02 8.26 -11.47
C ALA A 494 -40.38 7.16 -10.61
N GLY A 495 -40.92 6.96 -9.41
CA GLY A 495 -40.50 5.88 -8.53
C GLY A 495 -40.92 4.50 -9.05
N GLY A 496 -40.33 3.46 -8.52
CA GLY A 496 -40.64 2.08 -8.87
C GLY A 496 -39.71 1.06 -8.23
N ASP A 497 -40.04 -0.20 -8.45
CA ASP A 497 -39.22 -1.31 -8.00
C ASP A 497 -38.01 -1.46 -8.93
N TYR A 498 -36.86 -1.75 -8.34
CA TYR A 498 -35.58 -1.69 -9.02
C TYR A 498 -34.62 -2.78 -8.54
N VAL A 499 -33.87 -3.35 -9.46
CA VAL A 499 -32.73 -4.18 -9.17
C VAL A 499 -31.46 -3.37 -9.36
N PHE A 500 -30.95 -2.85 -8.29
CA PHE A 500 -29.64 -2.20 -8.28
C PHE A 500 -28.54 -3.25 -8.44
N ALA A 501 -27.72 -3.12 -9.48
CA ALA A 501 -26.59 -4.01 -9.73
C ALA A 501 -25.40 -3.18 -10.22
N VAL A 502 -24.27 -3.27 -9.53
CA VAL A 502 -23.09 -2.44 -9.80
C VAL A 502 -21.80 -3.18 -9.47
N GLY A 503 -20.69 -2.79 -10.09
CA GLY A 503 -19.36 -3.30 -9.81
C GLY A 503 -18.31 -2.20 -9.79
N GLY A 504 -17.32 -2.36 -8.91
CA GLY A 504 -16.14 -1.50 -8.84
C GLY A 504 -15.25 -1.66 -10.07
N ILE A 505 -14.66 -0.53 -10.52
CA ILE A 505 -13.83 -0.48 -11.74
C ILE A 505 -12.34 -0.66 -11.47
N GLU A 506 -11.92 -0.52 -10.24
CA GLU A 506 -10.52 -0.64 -9.85
C GLU A 506 -10.01 -2.06 -10.15
N ILE A 507 -8.76 -2.14 -10.61
CA ILE A 507 -8.22 -3.38 -11.19
C ILE A 507 -7.30 -4.10 -10.20
N GLU A 508 -6.85 -3.40 -9.18
CA GLU A 508 -5.91 -3.95 -8.22
C GLU A 508 -6.60 -4.97 -7.28
N GLY A 509 -5.89 -6.03 -6.98
CA GLY A 509 -6.40 -7.15 -6.21
C GLY A 509 -6.93 -8.29 -7.07
N SER A 510 -7.10 -9.46 -6.48
CA SER A 510 -7.75 -10.62 -7.08
C SER A 510 -9.23 -10.64 -6.70
N ASP A 511 -10.07 -10.92 -7.65
CA ASP A 511 -11.51 -11.15 -7.61
C ASP A 511 -12.36 -10.35 -6.60
N ASP A 512 -12.17 -10.53 -5.29
CA ASP A 512 -12.94 -9.88 -4.22
C ASP A 512 -12.07 -9.11 -3.21
N GLU A 513 -10.79 -8.90 -3.51
CA GLU A 513 -9.87 -8.12 -2.70
C GLU A 513 -9.55 -6.79 -3.40
N GLY A 514 -9.15 -5.78 -2.64
CA GLY A 514 -8.79 -4.48 -3.16
C GLY A 514 -9.79 -3.39 -2.81
N VAL A 515 -10.37 -2.71 -3.77
CA VAL A 515 -11.20 -1.52 -3.58
C VAL A 515 -12.68 -1.82 -3.35
N ASP A 516 -12.99 -2.82 -2.57
CA ASP A 516 -14.37 -3.24 -2.34
C ASP A 516 -15.16 -2.28 -1.45
N VAL A 517 -16.48 -2.30 -1.64
CA VAL A 517 -17.45 -1.53 -0.89
C VAL A 517 -18.38 -2.51 -0.14
N GLN A 518 -18.88 -2.11 1.00
CA GLN A 518 -19.94 -2.83 1.71
C GLN A 518 -21.15 -1.91 1.87
N TYR A 519 -22.26 -2.26 1.21
CA TYR A 519 -23.53 -1.56 1.40
C TYR A 519 -24.21 -1.98 2.71
N PRO A 520 -25.15 -1.17 3.26
CA PRO A 520 -25.80 -1.45 4.54
C PRO A 520 -26.55 -2.78 4.58
N TRP A 521 -26.98 -3.33 3.46
CA TRP A 521 -27.69 -4.62 3.33
C TRP A 521 -26.75 -5.82 3.15
N GLU A 522 -25.43 -5.61 3.15
CA GLU A 522 -24.43 -6.66 2.95
C GLU A 522 -23.72 -7.03 4.25
N ASP A 523 -23.25 -8.27 4.30
CA ASP A 523 -22.54 -8.84 5.45
C ASP A 523 -21.02 -8.70 5.37
N SER A 524 -20.49 -8.39 4.16
CA SER A 524 -19.05 -8.23 3.91
C SER A 524 -18.81 -7.32 2.70
N PRO A 525 -17.62 -6.67 2.63
CA PRO A 525 -17.20 -5.94 1.43
C PRO A 525 -17.09 -6.87 0.23
N ARG A 526 -17.48 -6.37 -0.95
CA ARG A 526 -17.37 -7.09 -2.22
C ARG A 526 -17.26 -6.14 -3.39
N ARG A 527 -16.81 -6.67 -4.51
CA ARG A 527 -16.64 -5.91 -5.74
C ARG A 527 -17.92 -5.79 -6.56
N PHE A 528 -18.75 -6.83 -6.52
CA PHE A 528 -20.00 -6.88 -7.28
C PHE A 528 -21.18 -6.94 -6.33
N HIS A 529 -22.15 -6.05 -6.57
CA HIS A 529 -23.30 -5.84 -5.72
C HIS A 529 -24.58 -6.06 -6.48
N GLN A 530 -25.58 -6.63 -5.82
CA GLN A 530 -26.94 -6.73 -6.34
C GLN A 530 -27.93 -6.63 -5.19
N HIS A 531 -28.93 -5.72 -5.34
CA HIS A 531 -29.96 -5.54 -4.33
C HIS A 531 -31.29 -5.16 -4.97
N PHE A 532 -32.39 -5.78 -4.53
CA PHE A 532 -33.73 -5.37 -4.89
C PHE A 532 -34.20 -4.27 -3.94
N MET A 533 -34.68 -3.15 -4.47
CA MET A 533 -35.15 -2.00 -3.69
C MET A 533 -36.30 -1.27 -4.37
N HIS A 534 -37.03 -0.48 -3.61
CA HIS A 534 -37.97 0.48 -4.14
C HIS A 534 -37.32 1.86 -4.17
N ILE A 535 -37.40 2.55 -5.31
CA ILE A 535 -36.94 3.94 -5.46
C ILE A 535 -38.17 4.83 -5.39
N ASP A 536 -38.19 5.76 -4.42
CA ASP A 536 -39.22 6.80 -4.36
C ASP A 536 -39.08 7.76 -5.55
N ALA A 537 -40.15 8.40 -5.99
CA ALA A 537 -40.08 9.41 -7.05
C ALA A 537 -39.25 10.62 -6.58
N PHE A 538 -38.40 11.16 -7.45
CA PHE A 538 -37.55 12.32 -7.18
C PHE A 538 -37.39 13.21 -8.41
N ASP A 539 -36.92 14.42 -8.20
CA ASP A 539 -36.45 15.30 -9.26
C ASP A 539 -34.92 15.27 -9.31
N ILE A 540 -34.32 15.18 -10.49
CA ILE A 540 -32.87 15.24 -10.69
C ILE A 540 -32.51 16.44 -11.56
N ASP A 541 -31.37 17.10 -11.27
CA ASP A 541 -30.85 18.16 -12.12
C ASP A 541 -30.62 17.62 -13.54
N LYS A 542 -31.13 18.34 -14.52
CA LYS A 542 -31.02 17.96 -15.95
C LYS A 542 -29.57 17.92 -16.41
N TYR A 543 -28.72 18.77 -15.82
CA TYR A 543 -27.28 18.92 -16.09
C TYR A 543 -26.47 18.81 -14.81
N PRO A 544 -25.16 18.53 -14.87
CA PRO A 544 -24.26 18.80 -13.76
C PRO A 544 -24.29 20.28 -13.37
N VAL A 545 -24.05 20.61 -12.11
CA VAL A 545 -23.99 22.00 -11.63
C VAL A 545 -22.89 22.75 -12.37
N THR A 546 -23.26 23.88 -12.97
CA THR A 546 -22.37 24.71 -13.78
C THR A 546 -21.56 25.70 -12.96
N ASN A 547 -20.45 26.20 -13.52
CA ASN A 547 -19.68 27.29 -12.90
C ASN A 547 -20.54 28.51 -12.58
N LYS A 548 -21.46 28.90 -13.48
CA LYS A 548 -22.40 30.00 -13.27
C LYS A 548 -23.29 29.78 -12.04
N GLU A 549 -23.86 28.58 -11.91
CA GLU A 549 -24.72 28.23 -10.78
C GLU A 549 -23.95 28.21 -9.46
N PHE A 550 -22.75 27.61 -9.46
CA PHE A 550 -21.89 27.59 -8.29
C PHE A 550 -21.41 28.99 -7.88
N LYS A 551 -21.15 29.87 -8.87
CA LYS A 551 -20.87 31.29 -8.62
C LYS A 551 -22.02 31.99 -7.89
N SER A 552 -23.25 31.72 -8.32
CA SER A 552 -24.43 32.28 -7.67
C SER A 552 -24.57 31.84 -6.20
N PHE A 553 -24.20 30.59 -5.90
CA PHE A 553 -24.09 30.11 -4.52
C PHE A 553 -23.05 30.87 -3.71
N LEU A 554 -21.83 31.04 -4.27
CA LEU A 554 -20.77 31.78 -3.58
C LEU A 554 -21.14 33.24 -3.32
N ASP A 555 -21.77 33.90 -4.31
CA ASP A 555 -22.17 35.29 -4.20
C ASP A 555 -23.28 35.49 -3.16
N ALA A 556 -24.21 34.52 -3.05
CA ALA A 556 -25.33 34.57 -2.11
C ALA A 556 -24.92 34.23 -0.67
N THR A 557 -23.94 33.32 -0.47
CA THR A 557 -23.62 32.77 0.83
C THR A 557 -22.27 33.21 1.38
N HIS A 558 -21.41 33.73 0.53
CA HIS A 558 -19.98 33.99 0.84
C HIS A 558 -19.28 32.74 1.36
N TYR A 559 -19.69 31.56 0.88
CA TYR A 559 -19.13 30.28 1.29
C TYR A 559 -17.62 30.25 1.08
N ARG A 560 -16.92 29.77 2.08
CA ARG A 560 -15.48 29.46 2.04
C ARG A 560 -15.24 28.16 2.81
N PRO A 561 -14.62 27.16 2.18
CA PRO A 561 -14.25 25.95 2.90
C PRO A 561 -13.15 26.24 3.94
N LYS A 562 -13.06 25.41 4.97
CA LYS A 562 -11.97 25.50 5.97
C LYS A 562 -10.60 25.20 5.36
N ASP A 563 -10.57 24.18 4.51
CA ASP A 563 -9.42 23.83 3.69
C ASP A 563 -9.70 24.33 2.27
N ASP A 564 -9.05 25.42 1.88
CA ASP A 564 -9.23 26.07 0.59
C ASP A 564 -8.17 25.70 -0.45
N LEU A 565 -7.19 24.86 -0.09
CA LEU A 565 -6.19 24.40 -1.05
C LEU A 565 -6.88 23.61 -2.18
N ASN A 566 -6.56 23.96 -3.42
CA ASN A 566 -7.20 23.46 -4.63
C ASN A 566 -8.70 23.79 -4.78
N PHE A 567 -9.31 24.57 -3.88
CA PHE A 567 -10.71 24.96 -4.04
C PHE A 567 -10.86 25.86 -5.27
N LEU A 568 -11.66 25.42 -6.25
CA LEU A 568 -11.87 26.12 -7.52
C LEU A 568 -10.54 26.51 -8.18
N LYS A 569 -9.59 25.58 -8.26
CA LYS A 569 -8.21 25.81 -8.70
C LYS A 569 -8.11 26.51 -10.06
N ASP A 570 -9.07 26.27 -10.96
CA ASP A 570 -9.14 26.89 -12.29
C ASP A 570 -9.65 28.33 -12.25
N TRP A 571 -10.24 28.76 -11.13
CA TRP A 571 -10.81 30.11 -11.02
C TRP A 571 -9.75 31.13 -10.66
N GLN A 572 -9.89 32.35 -11.20
CA GLN A 572 -8.99 33.46 -10.91
C GLN A 572 -9.77 34.61 -10.26
N GLN A 573 -9.26 35.13 -9.14
CA GLN A 573 -9.88 36.25 -8.41
C GLN A 573 -11.36 36.04 -8.11
N GLY A 574 -11.75 34.78 -7.80
CA GLY A 574 -13.13 34.42 -7.46
C GLY A 574 -14.07 34.32 -8.68
N ASN A 575 -13.54 34.20 -9.89
CA ASN A 575 -14.30 34.02 -11.11
C ASN A 575 -13.76 32.82 -11.92
N TYR A 576 -14.68 32.11 -12.56
CA TYR A 576 -14.32 31.05 -13.50
C TYR A 576 -13.64 31.60 -14.76
N PRO A 577 -12.88 30.78 -15.52
CA PRO A 577 -12.27 31.19 -16.78
C PRO A 577 -13.33 31.73 -17.76
N ARG A 578 -12.90 32.61 -18.65
CA ARG A 578 -13.75 33.13 -19.70
C ARG A 578 -14.37 31.99 -20.53
N ASP A 579 -15.63 32.11 -20.87
CA ASP A 579 -16.41 31.13 -21.64
C ASP A 579 -16.62 29.77 -20.93
N TRP A 580 -16.48 29.74 -19.56
CA TRP A 580 -16.70 28.55 -18.73
C TRP A 580 -18.01 28.60 -17.94
N GLU A 581 -18.87 29.57 -18.15
CA GLU A 581 -20.13 29.74 -17.39
C GLU A 581 -21.04 28.51 -17.46
N ASN A 582 -21.08 27.82 -18.61
CA ASN A 582 -21.92 26.64 -18.87
C ASN A 582 -21.18 25.31 -18.71
N LYS A 583 -19.91 25.32 -18.32
CA LYS A 583 -19.18 24.09 -18.03
C LYS A 583 -19.48 23.61 -16.61
N PRO A 584 -19.48 22.30 -16.37
CA PRO A 584 -19.57 21.77 -15.00
C PRO A 584 -18.51 22.40 -14.08
N VAL A 585 -18.89 22.73 -12.86
CA VAL A 585 -17.94 23.15 -11.83
C VAL A 585 -17.07 21.97 -11.42
N THR A 586 -15.77 22.20 -11.33
CA THR A 586 -14.77 21.21 -10.89
C THR A 586 -13.92 21.78 -9.77
N TRP A 587 -12.98 21.00 -9.24
CA TRP A 587 -12.18 21.36 -8.06
C TRP A 587 -13.05 21.66 -6.84
N VAL A 588 -14.12 20.88 -6.66
CA VAL A 588 -15.03 20.90 -5.53
C VAL A 588 -15.01 19.56 -4.79
N SER A 589 -14.91 19.61 -3.47
CA SER A 589 -14.96 18.42 -2.63
C SER A 589 -16.40 17.94 -2.43
N LEU A 590 -16.57 16.77 -1.82
CA LEU A 590 -17.87 16.26 -1.40
C LEU A 590 -18.60 17.24 -0.47
N ASP A 591 -17.86 17.88 0.45
CA ASP A 591 -18.42 18.88 1.38
C ASP A 591 -18.83 20.16 0.67
N ASP A 592 -18.05 20.62 -0.33
CA ASP A 592 -18.40 21.78 -1.15
C ASP A 592 -19.69 21.53 -1.95
N ALA A 593 -19.80 20.31 -2.52
CA ALA A 593 -20.99 19.89 -3.28
C ALA A 593 -22.25 19.81 -2.38
N ARG A 594 -22.11 19.26 -1.17
CA ARG A 594 -23.19 19.21 -0.17
C ARG A 594 -23.62 20.60 0.29
N ALA A 595 -22.66 21.51 0.49
CA ALA A 595 -22.95 22.88 0.87
C ALA A 595 -23.79 23.59 -0.21
N TYR A 596 -23.42 23.43 -1.48
CA TYR A 596 -24.22 23.93 -2.59
C TYR A 596 -25.63 23.31 -2.62
N ALA A 597 -25.70 21.98 -2.53
CA ALA A 597 -26.96 21.26 -2.58
C ALA A 597 -27.91 21.72 -1.47
N ALA A 598 -27.43 21.85 -0.23
CA ALA A 598 -28.20 22.34 0.90
C ALA A 598 -28.72 23.79 0.69
N TRP A 599 -27.85 24.70 0.17
CA TRP A 599 -28.26 26.04 -0.19
C TRP A 599 -29.35 26.04 -1.26
N ALA A 600 -29.25 25.17 -2.26
CA ALA A 600 -30.21 25.03 -3.33
C ALA A 600 -31.52 24.35 -2.92
N GLY A 601 -31.67 23.90 -1.66
CA GLY A 601 -32.81 23.11 -1.20
C GLY A 601 -32.88 21.72 -1.83
N LYS A 602 -31.72 21.14 -2.09
CA LYS A 602 -31.49 19.86 -2.76
C LYS A 602 -30.54 19.00 -1.92
N ARG A 603 -30.23 17.79 -2.38
CA ARG A 603 -29.17 16.92 -1.88
C ARG A 603 -28.39 16.28 -3.03
N LEU A 604 -27.29 15.62 -2.75
CA LEU A 604 -26.63 14.77 -3.73
C LEU A 604 -27.50 13.51 -3.98
N PRO A 605 -27.42 12.91 -5.17
CA PRO A 605 -28.11 11.65 -5.45
C PRO A 605 -27.48 10.50 -4.68
N HIS A 606 -28.28 9.56 -4.22
CA HIS A 606 -27.81 8.23 -3.94
C HIS A 606 -27.30 7.57 -5.21
N GLU A 607 -26.33 6.68 -5.08
CA GLU A 607 -25.73 5.98 -6.22
C GLU A 607 -26.81 5.23 -7.04
N TRP A 608 -27.72 4.56 -6.37
CA TRP A 608 -28.82 3.85 -7.01
C TRP A 608 -29.84 4.78 -7.70
N GLU A 609 -30.09 5.98 -7.17
CA GLU A 609 -30.92 6.98 -7.82
C GLU A 609 -30.27 7.50 -9.12
N TRP A 610 -28.96 7.73 -9.06
CA TRP A 610 -28.19 8.14 -10.22
C TRP A 610 -28.24 7.06 -11.33
N GLN A 611 -28.04 5.80 -10.95
CA GLN A 611 -28.10 4.67 -11.90
C GLN A 611 -29.51 4.50 -12.49
N TYR A 612 -30.52 4.58 -11.64
CA TYR A 612 -31.93 4.50 -12.03
C TYR A 612 -32.30 5.57 -13.06
N ALA A 613 -31.90 6.82 -12.84
CA ALA A 613 -32.12 7.92 -13.77
C ALA A 613 -31.37 7.74 -15.10
N LEU A 614 -30.17 7.15 -15.06
CA LEU A 614 -29.39 6.87 -16.25
C LEU A 614 -30.04 5.77 -17.12
N GLN A 615 -30.45 4.67 -16.51
CA GLN A 615 -30.92 3.49 -17.23
C GLN A 615 -32.28 3.68 -17.93
N GLY A 616 -33.05 4.68 -17.51
CA GLY A 616 -34.36 4.96 -18.09
C GLY A 616 -35.48 4.02 -17.59
N PRO A 617 -36.70 4.12 -18.12
CA PRO A 617 -37.89 3.43 -17.58
C PRO A 617 -37.81 1.90 -17.57
N GLU A 618 -37.10 1.29 -18.51
CA GLU A 618 -36.94 -0.18 -18.59
C GLU A 618 -35.79 -0.68 -17.75
N HIS A 619 -34.94 0.21 -17.23
CA HIS A 619 -33.76 -0.11 -16.36
C HIS A 619 -32.78 -1.13 -16.94
N ASP A 620 -32.64 -1.20 -18.26
CA ASP A 620 -31.84 -2.20 -18.97
C ASP A 620 -30.69 -1.59 -19.80
N ARG A 621 -30.51 -0.27 -19.73
CA ARG A 621 -29.51 0.44 -20.53
C ARG A 621 -28.15 0.41 -19.88
N LYS A 622 -27.16 -0.02 -20.66
CA LYS A 622 -25.75 0.04 -20.27
C LYS A 622 -25.22 1.48 -20.27
N TYR A 623 -25.69 2.31 -21.16
CA TYR A 623 -25.37 3.74 -21.26
C TYR A 623 -26.66 4.55 -21.31
N PRO A 624 -26.65 5.86 -21.04
CA PRO A 624 -27.87 6.68 -21.10
C PRO A 624 -28.66 6.53 -22.43
N TRP A 625 -27.94 6.39 -23.54
CA TRP A 625 -28.47 6.29 -24.88
C TRP A 625 -28.78 4.86 -25.36
N GLY A 626 -28.52 3.83 -24.59
CA GLY A 626 -28.77 2.42 -24.94
C GLY A 626 -27.60 1.49 -24.64
N ASN A 627 -27.53 0.36 -25.32
CA ASN A 627 -26.58 -0.72 -24.97
C ASN A 627 -25.30 -0.75 -25.81
N THR A 628 -25.19 0.11 -26.83
CA THR A 628 -24.01 0.21 -27.69
C THR A 628 -23.30 1.52 -27.47
N TRP A 629 -21.96 1.45 -27.33
CA TRP A 629 -21.13 2.65 -27.15
C TRP A 629 -21.24 3.60 -28.36
N ARG A 630 -21.32 4.90 -28.08
CA ARG A 630 -21.36 5.98 -29.07
C ARG A 630 -20.32 7.05 -28.67
N SER A 631 -19.35 7.26 -29.55
CA SER A 631 -18.29 8.25 -29.31
C SER A 631 -18.77 9.70 -29.48
N ASP A 632 -19.89 9.93 -30.17
CA ASP A 632 -20.53 11.25 -30.35
C ASP A 632 -21.42 11.66 -29.16
N ALA A 633 -21.60 10.76 -28.19
CA ALA A 633 -22.45 10.95 -27.02
C ALA A 633 -21.67 11.47 -25.78
N VAL A 634 -20.35 11.58 -25.86
CA VAL A 634 -19.46 12.03 -24.80
C VAL A 634 -18.36 12.94 -25.35
N PRO A 635 -17.72 13.77 -24.52
CA PRO A 635 -16.52 14.50 -24.91
C PRO A 635 -15.44 13.58 -25.48
N VAL A 636 -14.63 14.10 -26.41
CA VAL A 636 -13.42 13.39 -26.84
C VAL A 636 -12.46 13.36 -25.65
N PRO A 637 -11.97 12.18 -25.24
CA PRO A 637 -11.10 12.08 -24.07
C PRO A 637 -9.80 12.90 -24.25
N ASP A 638 -9.53 13.74 -23.29
CA ASP A 638 -8.27 14.47 -23.20
C ASP A 638 -7.17 13.51 -22.71
N GLN A 639 -6.14 13.32 -23.51
CA GLN A 639 -5.01 12.42 -23.22
C GLN A 639 -3.69 13.17 -23.04
N GLY A 640 -3.75 14.49 -22.97
CA GLY A 640 -2.58 15.33 -22.80
C GLY A 640 -2.01 15.32 -21.37
N ARG A 641 -0.81 15.90 -21.22
CA ARG A 641 -0.20 16.14 -19.88
C ARG A 641 -0.84 17.35 -19.16
N THR A 642 -1.70 18.07 -19.83
CA THR A 642 -2.49 19.18 -19.28
C THR A 642 -3.93 18.99 -19.68
N MET A 643 -4.84 19.15 -18.74
CA MET A 643 -6.27 19.06 -18.99
C MET A 643 -6.80 20.33 -19.64
N HIS A 644 -7.69 20.19 -20.62
CA HIS A 644 -8.37 21.32 -21.26
C HIS A 644 -9.65 21.73 -20.54
N GLY A 645 -10.16 20.91 -19.63
CA GLY A 645 -11.40 21.12 -18.90
C GLY A 645 -12.60 20.40 -19.54
N PRO A 646 -13.75 20.35 -18.82
CA PRO A 646 -14.96 19.72 -19.32
C PRO A 646 -15.57 20.51 -20.49
N ASP A 647 -16.45 19.86 -21.27
CA ASP A 647 -17.27 20.53 -22.26
C ASP A 647 -18.47 21.24 -21.61
N ASP A 648 -19.07 22.16 -22.34
CA ASP A 648 -20.34 22.80 -21.94
C ASP A 648 -21.41 21.74 -21.71
N VAL A 649 -22.27 21.95 -20.73
CA VAL A 649 -23.40 21.03 -20.49
C VAL A 649 -24.27 20.94 -21.74
N ALA A 650 -24.75 19.72 -22.03
CA ALA A 650 -25.52 19.40 -23.22
C ALA A 650 -24.78 19.59 -24.55
N ALA A 651 -23.48 19.76 -24.58
CA ALA A 651 -22.71 19.80 -25.82
C ALA A 651 -22.84 18.49 -26.64
N HIS A 652 -23.16 17.38 -25.97
CA HIS A 652 -23.34 16.07 -26.55
C HIS A 652 -24.81 15.57 -26.43
N PRO A 653 -25.75 16.09 -27.22
CA PRO A 653 -27.17 15.76 -27.05
C PRO A 653 -27.48 14.28 -27.29
N ALA A 654 -26.63 13.58 -28.04
CA ALA A 654 -26.74 12.13 -28.23
C ALA A 654 -26.50 11.33 -26.95
N GLY A 655 -25.94 11.96 -25.92
CA GLY A 655 -25.64 11.37 -24.59
C GLY A 655 -26.77 11.47 -23.58
N ALA A 656 -27.91 12.07 -23.94
CA ALA A 656 -29.06 12.20 -23.04
C ALA A 656 -29.66 10.84 -22.67
N SER A 657 -30.09 10.68 -21.39
CA SER A 657 -30.86 9.51 -20.97
C SER A 657 -32.29 9.54 -21.56
N ALA A 658 -33.03 8.43 -21.44
CA ALA A 658 -34.42 8.37 -21.88
C ALA A 658 -35.32 9.37 -21.14
N TYR A 659 -34.97 9.80 -19.97
CA TYR A 659 -35.66 10.84 -19.24
C TYR A 659 -35.26 12.26 -19.67
N GLY A 660 -34.26 12.40 -20.55
CA GLY A 660 -33.72 13.70 -20.95
C GLY A 660 -32.74 14.32 -19.96
N VAL A 661 -32.09 13.52 -19.15
CA VAL A 661 -30.98 13.93 -18.28
C VAL A 661 -29.67 13.86 -19.08
N PHE A 662 -28.91 14.95 -19.11
CA PHE A 662 -27.72 15.10 -19.93
C PHE A 662 -26.43 14.87 -19.08
N ASP A 663 -25.35 14.61 -19.77
CA ASP A 663 -24.01 14.53 -19.20
C ASP A 663 -23.92 13.59 -17.96
N MET A 664 -24.67 12.48 -18.02
CA MET A 664 -24.57 11.43 -17.02
C MET A 664 -23.24 10.69 -17.12
N VAL A 665 -22.62 10.66 -18.31
CA VAL A 665 -21.41 9.91 -18.61
C VAL A 665 -20.43 10.76 -19.40
N GLY A 666 -19.14 10.71 -19.03
CA GLY A 666 -18.01 11.12 -19.85
C GLY A 666 -17.58 12.57 -19.74
N ASN A 667 -18.35 13.47 -19.13
CA ASN A 667 -17.96 14.88 -19.00
C ASN A 667 -17.19 15.12 -17.70
N VAL A 668 -17.82 14.91 -16.56
CA VAL A 668 -17.16 14.94 -15.25
C VAL A 668 -17.62 13.76 -14.40
N TRP A 669 -16.73 13.24 -13.58
CA TRP A 669 -17.10 12.36 -12.47
C TRP A 669 -18.10 13.07 -11.57
N GLN A 670 -19.06 12.34 -11.03
CA GLN A 670 -20.13 12.92 -10.22
C GLN A 670 -20.13 12.33 -8.82
N TRP A 671 -20.04 13.22 -7.83
CA TRP A 671 -20.22 12.86 -6.43
C TRP A 671 -21.59 12.25 -6.19
N THR A 672 -21.63 11.16 -5.41
CA THR A 672 -22.84 10.62 -4.79
C THR A 672 -22.79 10.84 -3.28
N ASP A 673 -23.92 10.60 -2.60
CA ASP A 673 -24.01 10.80 -1.15
C ASP A 673 -23.62 9.53 -0.36
N GLU A 674 -22.94 8.60 -0.99
CA GLU A 674 -22.41 7.38 -0.38
C GLU A 674 -20.94 7.54 -0.04
N TYR A 675 -20.58 7.23 1.22
CA TYR A 675 -19.19 7.02 1.60
C TYR A 675 -19.04 5.88 2.61
N VAL A 676 -17.85 5.32 2.65
CA VAL A 676 -17.52 4.14 3.43
C VAL A 676 -16.89 4.56 4.76
N ASP A 677 -17.07 3.79 5.75
CA ASP A 677 -16.74 3.78 7.18
C ASP A 677 -15.91 4.95 7.76
N ASP A 678 -15.82 4.95 9.09
CA ASP A 678 -15.14 6.02 9.83
C ASP A 678 -13.61 5.90 9.84
N HIS A 679 -13.06 4.72 9.48
CA HIS A 679 -11.61 4.50 9.51
C HIS A 679 -10.95 4.85 8.17
N THR A 680 -11.43 4.25 7.07
CA THR A 680 -10.88 4.44 5.73
C THR A 680 -11.95 5.03 4.81
N ARG A 681 -12.28 6.31 4.99
CA ARG A 681 -13.35 6.97 4.23
C ARG A 681 -13.11 6.93 2.73
N SER A 682 -14.15 6.63 1.99
CA SER A 682 -14.17 6.76 0.54
C SER A 682 -15.53 7.27 0.08
N ALA A 683 -15.57 7.88 -1.09
CA ALA A 683 -16.82 8.26 -1.74
C ALA A 683 -16.99 7.48 -3.04
N ILE A 684 -18.23 7.23 -3.39
CA ILE A 684 -18.57 6.57 -4.66
C ILE A 684 -18.78 7.63 -5.73
N LEU A 685 -18.11 7.46 -6.85
CA LEU A 685 -18.17 8.32 -8.03
C LEU A 685 -18.83 7.61 -9.20
N ARG A 686 -19.57 8.39 -10.00
CA ARG A 686 -20.29 7.85 -11.16
C ARG A 686 -19.94 8.59 -12.44
N GLY A 687 -20.06 7.87 -13.57
CA GLY A 687 -20.13 8.43 -14.90
C GLY A 687 -18.81 8.60 -15.65
N GLY A 688 -17.67 8.57 -14.99
CA GLY A 688 -16.41 8.86 -15.65
C GLY A 688 -16.25 10.32 -16.08
N SER A 689 -15.12 10.66 -16.69
CA SER A 689 -14.81 12.03 -17.10
C SER A 689 -14.25 12.12 -18.52
N TYR A 690 -14.02 13.36 -18.96
CA TYR A 690 -13.36 13.71 -20.22
C TYR A 690 -11.86 13.38 -20.23
N TYR A 691 -11.22 13.11 -19.11
CA TYR A 691 -9.79 12.90 -19.00
C TYR A 691 -9.41 11.42 -18.90
N GLN A 692 -8.43 10.98 -19.67
CA GLN A 692 -7.84 9.66 -19.59
C GLN A 692 -6.32 9.77 -19.47
N PRO A 693 -5.73 9.44 -18.32
CA PRO A 693 -4.30 9.47 -18.15
C PRO A 693 -3.62 8.39 -19.00
N GLN A 694 -2.41 8.65 -19.48
CA GLN A 694 -1.67 7.69 -20.29
C GLN A 694 -1.01 6.60 -19.48
N GLY A 695 -0.36 6.96 -18.37
CA GLY A 695 0.41 6.04 -17.53
C GLY A 695 -0.38 5.36 -16.43
N SER A 696 -1.24 6.10 -15.74
CA SER A 696 -1.91 5.67 -14.49
C SER A 696 -3.37 5.25 -14.65
N ARG A 697 -3.87 5.13 -15.87
CA ARG A 697 -5.30 4.83 -16.17
C ARG A 697 -5.84 3.53 -15.56
N TRP A 698 -4.98 2.61 -15.20
CA TRP A 698 -5.36 1.34 -14.62
C TRP A 698 -5.68 1.44 -13.12
N TYR A 699 -5.21 2.47 -12.42
CA TYR A 699 -5.59 2.73 -11.03
C TYR A 699 -6.95 3.39 -10.92
N PHE A 700 -7.24 4.38 -11.78
CA PHE A 700 -8.51 5.07 -11.80
C PHE A 700 -9.12 5.02 -13.22
N PRO A 701 -9.57 3.84 -13.67
CA PRO A 701 -10.17 3.69 -14.98
C PRO A 701 -11.55 4.36 -15.04
N GLN A 702 -12.06 4.56 -16.26
CA GLN A 702 -13.34 5.21 -16.46
C GLN A 702 -14.53 4.28 -16.20
N ALA A 703 -15.55 4.76 -15.50
CA ALA A 703 -16.83 4.07 -15.24
C ALA A 703 -17.95 4.59 -16.12
N TYR A 704 -17.89 4.31 -17.41
CA TYR A 704 -18.89 4.80 -18.36
C TYR A 704 -20.19 3.98 -18.39
N ALA A 705 -20.14 2.73 -17.99
CA ALA A 705 -21.31 1.88 -17.95
C ALA A 705 -22.18 2.16 -16.71
N SER A 706 -23.49 2.03 -16.85
CA SER A 706 -24.47 2.27 -15.78
C SER A 706 -24.23 1.39 -14.54
N ASN A 707 -23.68 0.21 -14.73
CA ASN A 707 -23.40 -0.76 -13.69
C ASN A 707 -21.93 -0.73 -13.21
N GLN A 708 -21.27 0.41 -13.34
CA GLN A 708 -19.90 0.62 -12.89
C GLN A 708 -19.81 1.85 -11.99
N HIS A 709 -18.99 1.77 -10.98
CA HIS A 709 -18.63 2.92 -10.13
C HIS A 709 -17.12 2.98 -9.86
N GLY A 710 -16.65 4.18 -9.56
CA GLY A 710 -15.31 4.42 -9.01
C GLY A 710 -15.37 4.67 -7.52
N LYS A 711 -14.34 4.27 -6.79
CA LYS A 711 -14.16 4.52 -5.36
C LYS A 711 -13.01 5.51 -5.17
N LEU A 712 -13.32 6.73 -4.72
CA LEU A 712 -12.31 7.72 -4.38
C LEU A 712 -12.02 7.65 -2.88
N LEU A 713 -10.78 7.36 -2.50
CA LEU A 713 -10.39 7.41 -1.09
C LEU A 713 -10.29 8.87 -0.63
N LEU A 714 -10.99 9.19 0.47
CA LEU A 714 -11.06 10.53 1.00
C LEU A 714 -10.04 10.72 2.13
N MET A 715 -9.17 11.71 1.96
CA MET A 715 -8.30 12.19 3.04
C MET A 715 -8.80 13.55 3.56
N ALA A 716 -8.72 14.55 2.72
CA ALA A 716 -9.06 15.93 3.02
C ALA A 716 -9.47 16.67 1.75
N PRO A 717 -10.29 17.74 1.84
CA PRO A 717 -10.75 18.48 0.68
C PRO A 717 -9.62 18.90 -0.29
N SER A 718 -8.45 19.25 0.22
CA SER A 718 -7.30 19.68 -0.59
C SER A 718 -6.80 18.64 -1.58
N ILE A 719 -6.77 17.35 -1.19
CA ILE A 719 -6.34 16.26 -2.06
C ILE A 719 -7.53 15.66 -2.82
N ASP A 720 -8.72 15.66 -2.22
CA ASP A 720 -9.91 15.01 -2.78
C ASP A 720 -10.50 15.80 -3.95
N ARG A 721 -10.31 17.13 -4.01
CA ARG A 721 -10.71 17.95 -5.15
C ARG A 721 -9.94 17.57 -6.40
N SER A 722 -10.64 17.50 -7.53
CA SER A 722 -10.06 17.14 -8.82
C SER A 722 -10.63 18.00 -9.94
N GLY A 723 -9.81 18.25 -10.97
CA GLY A 723 -10.23 18.95 -12.18
C GLY A 723 -11.22 18.19 -13.07
N THR A 724 -11.46 16.93 -12.76
CA THR A 724 -12.40 16.07 -13.47
C THR A 724 -13.66 15.73 -12.68
N LEU A 725 -13.78 16.27 -11.46
CA LEU A 725 -14.78 15.89 -10.48
C LEU A 725 -15.77 17.03 -10.22
N GLY A 726 -17.02 16.80 -10.58
CA GLY A 726 -18.15 17.69 -10.38
C GLY A 726 -19.31 16.97 -9.70
N PHE A 727 -20.52 17.49 -9.82
CA PHE A 727 -21.72 16.89 -9.21
C PHE A 727 -23.00 17.38 -9.85
N ARG A 728 -24.10 16.69 -9.55
CA ARG A 728 -25.47 17.13 -9.76
C ARG A 728 -26.28 16.90 -8.50
N CYS A 729 -27.45 17.54 -8.40
CA CYS A 729 -28.32 17.39 -7.25
C CYS A 729 -29.63 16.69 -7.59
N VAL A 730 -30.26 16.18 -6.55
CA VAL A 730 -31.64 15.67 -6.57
C VAL A 730 -32.48 16.39 -5.51
N ARG A 731 -33.80 16.32 -5.67
CA ARG A 731 -34.77 16.84 -4.72
C ARG A 731 -35.86 15.80 -4.50
N ASP A 732 -36.12 15.51 -3.22
CA ASP A 732 -37.21 14.62 -2.86
C ASP A 732 -38.54 15.24 -3.25
N THR A 733 -39.46 14.43 -3.73
CA THR A 733 -40.82 14.87 -3.98
C THR A 733 -41.66 14.64 -2.75
N PRO A 734 -42.57 15.57 -2.42
CA PRO A 734 -43.50 15.32 -1.32
C PRO A 734 -44.22 13.99 -1.56
N LYS A 735 -44.23 13.13 -0.55
CA LYS A 735 -45.08 11.93 -0.62
C LYS A 735 -46.52 12.42 -0.76
N THR A 736 -47.15 12.15 -1.89
CA THR A 736 -48.60 12.28 -2.00
C THR A 736 -49.15 11.25 -1.02
N GLU A 737 -49.75 11.71 0.06
CA GLU A 737 -50.54 10.81 0.94
C GLU A 737 -51.55 10.08 0.06
N PRO A 738 -51.69 8.75 0.21
CA PRO A 738 -52.56 7.95 -0.60
C PRO A 738 -54.03 8.32 -0.47
#